data_a47645d4810aed10288455152c8c15eb
#
_entry.id   a47645d4810aed10288455152c8c15eb
#
_cell.length_a   1.000
_cell.length_b   1.000
_cell.length_c   1.000
_cell.angle_alpha   90.00
_cell.angle_beta   90.00
_cell.angle_gamma   90.00
#
_symmetry.space_group_name_H-M   'P 1'
#
loop_
_entity.id
_entity.type
_entity.pdbx_description
1 polymer ?
#
loop_
_entity_poly.entity_id
_entity_poly.type
_entity_poly.pdbx_seq_one_letter_code
_entity_poly.pdbx_strand_id
1 'polypeptide(L)'
;MNFAKNIIFVFVLLSLTSCAAQKVHTLPSATDAVPPRPAPKPASISDPEQGLKSAVDAYKAGNGDAALFISRQLSEQYPSTPWYRRSLFLAEQALIQLDRPAEADAAMLRVQAEYPELADYALSILADYHFANARYTEAAALYQLETQQYPKSFLAVRSAYRRALALFESYAYATAAESFEKFLQDNPRSEYSPDAGIGLGRALTAEADLKRAVRAYQDVLIKYPGSSADQEVERALAELRSGGIEVPELTPDELYERGQNLFRTNQYDKAAETFTKLLATDPQNLNSPEILLRMGIILFNLGRRQEAVATLEKMMNEYSRDQRVPEAMYWIGKSYSKLGDREKGVKAFQKVLDCYLESEWADDALFLMGNIYREANDMKKALTFYGRLAAEYPESKFADSAIWWKAWAYYIAGDYKRTEQTFQELIVRYPRSFLVNQARYWQGRAAEKRGDTSRAAAYYGKVIKRAPYTYYGYRASERLLSIELPVLAAVSTMDTGVNDVPENPDAADHLSSFETDDGPPIWTAEALKTLSAEPSFKKSLELMYLDMKKEAAAELWSLQDRLPRKRGALIGLSKTFFELGDYYRSLILILRNYEPYLDGAARETPEDFWLLAYPQGYWDSIVTYSHKYGQDPYFVAAIVREESQFHAEALSPAGARGVMQVMPATGEWIAQIIRMKGFNQSKLFDSDTAINLGTWYISHLMKRFKGDPLFVAAAYNAGPDAVATWLSKTGSGTEWDEFVESIPFSETRGYVKKVLRNYAEYKRIYGKTSLTTSLAPTSPGKNMGSMVRDVEVRTP
;
A
#
# COMPACT_ATOMS: atom_id res chain seq x y z
N MET A 1 24.47 -20.33 7.99
CA MET A 1 25.75 -19.60 8.25
C MET A 1 26.23 -18.96 6.95
N ASN A 2 25.62 -17.91 6.44
CA ASN A 2 26.19 -17.02 5.39
C ASN A 2 25.20 -16.01 4.81
N PHE A 3 24.13 -15.64 5.53
CA PHE A 3 23.24 -14.56 5.04
C PHE A 3 23.19 -13.31 5.94
N ALA A 4 23.62 -13.41 7.18
CA ALA A 4 23.71 -12.25 8.09
C ALA A 4 25.04 -11.46 7.96
N LYS A 5 26.00 -11.96 7.18
CA LYS A 5 27.31 -11.28 6.97
C LYS A 5 27.38 -10.34 5.78
N ASN A 6 26.35 -10.29 4.92
CA ASN A 6 26.43 -9.54 3.66
C ASN A 6 25.79 -8.14 3.68
N ILE A 7 25.25 -7.67 4.79
CA ILE A 7 24.65 -6.30 4.83
C ILE A 7 25.55 -5.29 5.54
N ILE A 8 26.56 -5.73 6.32
CA ILE A 8 27.50 -4.80 7.01
C ILE A 8 28.87 -4.73 6.33
N PHE A 9 29.19 -5.57 5.32
CA PHE A 9 30.55 -5.69 4.78
C PHE A 9 30.83 -4.96 3.46
N VAL A 10 30.00 -4.05 3.01
CA VAL A 10 30.25 -3.26 1.76
C VAL A 10 30.96 -1.91 2.03
N PHE A 11 31.22 -1.52 3.29
CA PHE A 11 31.85 -0.22 3.57
C PHE A 11 33.25 -0.26 4.20
N VAL A 12 33.94 -1.40 4.30
CA VAL A 12 35.27 -1.47 4.96
C VAL A 12 36.39 -2.09 4.11
N LEU A 13 36.25 -2.28 2.81
CA LEU A 13 37.30 -2.89 1.98
C LEU A 13 37.67 -2.02 0.77
N LEU A 14 38.19 -0.82 1.04
CA LEU A 14 38.98 -0.05 0.06
C LEU A 14 39.96 0.91 0.76
N SER A 15 40.92 0.38 1.51
CA SER A 15 42.18 1.09 1.80
C SER A 15 43.19 0.16 2.49
N LEU A 16 43.80 -0.73 1.74
CA LEU A 16 45.06 -1.36 2.11
C LEU A 16 45.77 -1.83 0.83
N THR A 17 46.47 -0.90 0.17
CA THR A 17 47.69 -1.21 -0.59
C THR A 17 48.43 0.10 -0.82
N SER A 18 49.39 0.41 0.00
CA SER A 18 50.67 0.98 -0.43
C SER A 18 51.65 0.98 0.73
N CYS A 19 52.52 0.02 0.76
CA CYS A 19 53.68 0.00 1.59
C CYS A 19 54.89 0.32 0.71
N ALA A 20 55.58 1.44 0.99
CA ALA A 20 56.91 1.67 0.45
C ALA A 20 57.77 2.49 1.40
N ALA A 21 58.75 1.80 1.94
CA ALA A 21 60.10 2.23 2.30
C ALA A 21 60.31 3.45 3.25
N GLN A 22 60.62 3.10 4.46
CA GLN A 22 61.33 3.97 5.42
C GLN A 22 62.75 4.28 4.98
N LYS A 23 63.09 5.56 5.02
CA LYS A 23 64.50 6.01 5.19
C LYS A 23 64.63 6.58 6.61
N VAL A 24 65.54 5.95 7.37
CA VAL A 24 66.02 6.41 8.66
C VAL A 24 66.85 7.70 8.45
N HIS A 25 66.48 8.76 9.13
CA HIS A 25 67.38 9.89 9.40
C HIS A 25 67.46 10.20 10.93
N THR A 26 68.67 10.30 11.34
CA THR A 26 69.17 10.54 12.70
C THR A 26 68.73 11.89 13.26
N LEU A 27 68.40 11.86 14.58
CA LEU A 27 68.06 13.02 15.42
C LEU A 27 69.27 13.98 15.58
N PRO A 28 69.00 15.31 15.59
CA PRO A 28 69.86 16.27 16.27
C PRO A 28 69.29 16.62 17.67
N SER A 29 70.20 16.91 18.60
CA SER A 29 70.00 17.16 20.03
C SER A 29 69.19 18.41 20.35
N ALA A 30 68.54 18.28 21.52
CA ALA A 30 67.77 19.32 22.16
C ALA A 30 68.50 20.63 22.40
N THR A 31 67.85 21.76 22.04
CA THR A 31 67.81 23.00 22.85
C THR A 31 66.79 23.93 22.25
N ASP A 32 66.04 24.64 23.11
CA ASP A 32 65.01 25.66 22.84
C ASP A 32 63.60 25.14 22.49
N ALA A 33 62.91 24.70 23.56
CA ALA A 33 61.46 24.57 23.54
C ALA A 33 60.78 25.94 23.62
N VAL A 34 60.28 26.41 22.48
CA VAL A 34 59.25 27.45 22.43
C VAL A 34 57.98 26.83 23.03
N PRO A 35 57.31 27.45 24.02
CA PRO A 35 56.07 26.90 24.54
C PRO A 35 55.05 26.75 23.40
N PRO A 36 54.27 25.66 23.33
CA PRO A 36 53.32 25.46 22.29
C PRO A 36 52.30 26.63 22.30
N ARG A 37 52.13 27.30 21.15
CA ARG A 37 51.05 28.26 20.96
C ARG A 37 49.74 27.56 21.40
N PRO A 38 48.92 28.19 22.27
CA PRO A 38 47.64 27.67 22.59
C PRO A 38 46.91 27.44 21.23
N ALA A 39 46.37 26.22 21.08
CA ALA A 39 45.57 25.88 19.90
C ALA A 39 44.51 26.98 19.68
N PRO A 40 44.31 27.47 18.48
CA PRO A 40 43.28 28.46 18.22
C PRO A 40 41.98 27.95 18.81
N LYS A 41 41.30 28.76 19.66
CA LYS A 41 39.96 28.42 20.15
C LYS A 41 39.13 28.10 18.93
N PRO A 42 38.48 26.95 18.89
CA PRO A 42 37.61 26.60 17.79
C PRO A 42 36.59 27.71 17.58
N ALA A 43 36.28 28.01 16.31
CA ALA A 43 35.29 29.04 15.97
C ALA A 43 33.97 28.71 16.66
N SER A 44 33.37 29.71 17.33
CA SER A 44 32.07 29.49 18.00
C SER A 44 30.99 29.18 16.98
N ILE A 45 30.16 28.21 17.27
CA ILE A 45 28.96 27.91 16.47
C ILE A 45 27.99 29.06 16.73
N SER A 46 27.71 29.87 15.73
CA SER A 46 26.81 31.04 15.85
C SER A 46 25.35 30.67 15.71
N ASP A 47 25.05 29.59 14.98
CA ASP A 47 23.73 29.04 14.76
C ASP A 47 23.70 27.57 15.21
N PRO A 48 23.00 27.23 16.30
CA PRO A 48 22.97 25.88 16.82
C PRO A 48 22.24 24.89 15.93
N GLU A 49 21.23 25.32 15.16
CA GLU A 49 20.54 24.48 14.20
C GLU A 49 21.46 24.05 13.06
N GLN A 50 22.15 24.99 12.45
CA GLN A 50 23.14 24.71 11.41
C GLN A 50 24.31 23.88 11.97
N GLY A 51 24.70 24.13 13.22
CA GLY A 51 25.71 23.34 13.92
C GLY A 51 25.29 21.87 14.10
N LEU A 52 24.04 21.62 14.53
CA LEU A 52 23.50 20.26 14.66
C LEU A 52 23.43 19.57 13.28
N LYS A 53 22.92 20.27 12.27
CA LYS A 53 22.89 19.75 10.92
C LYS A 53 24.26 19.35 10.41
N SER A 54 25.29 20.19 10.63
CA SER A 54 26.65 19.88 10.22
C SER A 54 27.21 18.64 10.96
N ALA A 55 26.84 18.44 12.22
CA ALA A 55 27.22 17.26 12.99
C ALA A 55 26.52 15.99 12.46
N VAL A 56 25.23 16.07 12.13
CA VAL A 56 24.47 14.99 11.50
C VAL A 56 25.05 14.63 10.13
N ASP A 57 25.34 15.62 9.29
CA ASP A 57 25.96 15.41 7.98
C ASP A 57 27.34 14.74 8.10
N ALA A 58 28.18 15.17 9.06
CA ALA A 58 29.47 14.55 9.34
C ALA A 58 29.31 13.07 9.79
N TYR A 59 28.36 12.81 10.68
CA TYR A 59 28.04 11.45 11.13
C TYR A 59 27.63 10.55 9.96
N LYS A 60 26.73 11.02 9.11
CA LYS A 60 26.26 10.29 7.92
C LYS A 60 27.36 10.06 6.88
N ALA A 61 28.29 10.97 6.78
CA ALA A 61 29.48 10.82 5.93
C ALA A 61 30.52 9.82 6.50
N GLY A 62 30.27 9.21 7.65
CA GLY A 62 31.22 8.32 8.31
C GLY A 62 32.34 9.04 9.05
N ASN A 63 32.27 10.37 9.24
CA ASN A 63 33.25 11.16 9.93
C ASN A 63 32.86 11.36 11.40
N GLY A 64 33.02 10.29 12.21
CA GLY A 64 32.66 10.28 13.61
C GLY A 64 33.44 11.30 14.45
N ASP A 65 34.72 11.54 14.15
CA ASP A 65 35.52 12.54 14.86
C ASP A 65 34.97 13.95 14.70
N ALA A 66 34.61 14.36 13.47
CA ALA A 66 34.00 15.65 13.21
C ALA A 66 32.62 15.77 13.86
N ALA A 67 31.80 14.70 13.79
CA ALA A 67 30.49 14.67 14.42
C ALA A 67 30.60 14.81 15.94
N LEU A 68 31.50 14.08 16.58
CA LEU A 68 31.74 14.13 18.02
C LEU A 68 32.26 15.52 18.45
N PHE A 69 33.18 16.08 17.66
CA PHE A 69 33.74 17.40 17.94
C PHE A 69 32.68 18.50 17.92
N ILE A 70 31.87 18.54 16.85
CA ILE A 70 30.81 19.56 16.70
C ILE A 70 29.73 19.34 17.79
N SER A 71 29.37 18.09 18.10
CA SER A 71 28.40 17.77 19.14
C SER A 71 28.87 18.23 20.53
N ARG A 72 30.17 18.05 20.86
CA ARG A 72 30.74 18.55 22.11
C ARG A 72 30.74 20.07 22.17
N GLN A 73 31.09 20.76 21.08
CA GLN A 73 31.00 22.21 21.00
C GLN A 73 29.57 22.74 21.23
N LEU A 74 28.57 22.09 20.59
CA LEU A 74 27.15 22.43 20.79
C LEU A 74 26.74 22.27 22.24
N SER A 75 27.13 21.16 22.89
CA SER A 75 26.78 20.92 24.29
C SER A 75 27.43 21.92 25.25
N GLU A 76 28.66 22.38 24.97
CA GLU A 76 29.40 23.38 25.77
C GLU A 76 28.82 24.79 25.57
N GLN A 77 28.45 25.15 24.33
CA GLN A 77 28.03 26.53 24.01
C GLN A 77 26.54 26.78 24.27
N TYR A 78 25.71 25.74 24.24
CA TYR A 78 24.25 25.86 24.40
C TYR A 78 23.70 24.98 25.52
N PRO A 79 24.22 25.05 26.76
CA PRO A 79 23.79 24.21 27.85
C PRO A 79 22.31 24.43 28.20
N SER A 80 21.62 23.39 28.63
CA SER A 80 20.21 23.42 29.03
C SER A 80 19.21 23.78 27.91
N THR A 81 19.62 23.75 26.66
CA THR A 81 18.76 23.97 25.50
C THR A 81 18.36 22.63 24.81
N PRO A 82 17.38 22.60 23.89
CA PRO A 82 17.12 21.43 23.07
C PRO A 82 18.35 20.99 22.25
N TRP A 83 19.20 21.94 21.83
CA TRP A 83 20.43 21.67 21.08
C TRP A 83 21.45 20.89 21.89
N TYR A 84 21.56 21.20 23.17
CA TYR A 84 22.35 20.44 24.14
C TYR A 84 21.93 18.96 24.16
N ARG A 85 20.64 18.68 24.37
CA ARG A 85 20.12 17.31 24.47
C ARG A 85 20.35 16.53 23.18
N ARG A 86 20.02 17.11 22.02
CA ARG A 86 20.25 16.53 20.70
C ARG A 86 21.72 16.23 20.45
N SER A 87 22.61 17.13 20.89
CA SER A 87 24.06 16.93 20.76
C SER A 87 24.61 15.83 21.66
N LEU A 88 24.03 15.58 22.84
CA LEU A 88 24.38 14.44 23.69
C LEU A 88 24.08 13.10 22.96
N PHE A 89 22.90 12.97 22.37
CA PHE A 89 22.51 11.78 21.63
C PHE A 89 23.41 11.57 20.41
N LEU A 90 23.69 12.61 19.65
CA LEU A 90 24.57 12.51 18.47
C LEU A 90 26.03 12.22 18.85
N ALA A 91 26.50 12.71 20.00
CA ALA A 91 27.83 12.39 20.51
C ALA A 91 27.97 10.89 20.86
N GLU A 92 26.93 10.30 21.46
CA GLU A 92 26.85 8.84 21.67
C GLU A 92 26.97 8.07 20.36
N GLN A 93 26.16 8.45 19.34
CA GLN A 93 26.22 7.83 18.02
C GLN A 93 27.60 7.94 17.37
N ALA A 94 28.23 9.11 17.49
CA ALA A 94 29.57 9.32 16.98
C ALA A 94 30.62 8.47 17.71
N LEU A 95 30.50 8.27 19.03
CA LEU A 95 31.37 7.40 19.82
C LEU A 95 31.22 5.93 19.43
N ILE A 96 29.99 5.51 19.13
CA ILE A 96 29.68 4.18 18.57
C ILE A 96 30.38 4.00 17.23
N GLN A 97 30.26 4.98 16.35
CA GLN A 97 30.88 4.96 15.01
C GLN A 97 32.41 4.92 15.08
N LEU A 98 33.00 5.51 16.13
CA LEU A 98 34.44 5.52 16.39
C LEU A 98 34.97 4.29 17.15
N ASP A 99 34.11 3.31 17.42
CA ASP A 99 34.40 2.11 18.21
C ASP A 99 35.03 2.43 19.61
N ARG A 100 34.38 3.40 20.33
CA ARG A 100 34.76 3.86 21.67
C ARG A 100 33.73 3.47 22.73
N PRO A 101 33.59 2.16 23.05
CA PRO A 101 32.46 1.62 23.82
C PRO A 101 32.33 2.24 25.22
N ALA A 102 33.41 2.34 25.99
CA ALA A 102 33.35 2.85 27.36
C ALA A 102 32.86 4.31 27.41
N GLU A 103 33.20 5.09 26.40
CA GLU A 103 32.73 6.47 26.32
C GLU A 103 31.29 6.54 25.79
N ALA A 104 30.91 5.62 24.90
CA ALA A 104 29.51 5.49 24.43
C ALA A 104 28.59 5.07 25.59
N ASP A 105 29.00 4.10 26.42
CA ASP A 105 28.28 3.69 27.65
C ASP A 105 28.06 4.91 28.58
N ALA A 106 29.13 5.70 28.82
CA ALA A 106 29.02 6.90 29.64
C ALA A 106 28.12 8.00 29.01
N ALA A 107 28.19 8.15 27.70
CA ALA A 107 27.32 9.08 26.96
C ALA A 107 25.86 8.67 27.02
N MET A 108 25.55 7.39 26.87
CA MET A 108 24.21 6.83 27.00
C MET A 108 23.59 7.13 28.37
N LEU A 109 24.33 6.95 29.45
CA LEU A 109 23.86 7.27 30.80
C LEU A 109 23.48 8.76 30.92
N ARG A 110 24.22 9.65 30.25
CA ARG A 110 23.87 11.06 30.19
C ARG A 110 22.63 11.32 29.37
N VAL A 111 22.48 10.67 28.21
CA VAL A 111 21.25 10.74 27.41
C VAL A 111 20.05 10.27 28.22
N GLN A 112 20.17 9.15 28.93
CA GLN A 112 19.13 8.61 29.80
C GLN A 112 18.69 9.60 30.89
N ALA A 113 19.64 10.29 31.51
CA ALA A 113 19.38 11.25 32.59
C ALA A 113 18.85 12.61 32.08
N GLU A 114 19.36 13.11 30.98
CA GLU A 114 19.19 14.46 30.52
C GLU A 114 18.33 14.60 29.25
N TYR A 115 18.10 13.49 28.55
CA TYR A 115 17.28 13.44 27.34
C TYR A 115 16.33 12.21 27.32
N PRO A 116 15.42 12.10 28.28
CA PRO A 116 14.56 10.93 28.45
C PRO A 116 13.65 10.65 27.26
N GLU A 117 13.39 11.65 26.40
CA GLU A 117 12.58 11.47 25.20
C GLU A 117 13.16 10.46 24.20
N LEU A 118 14.50 10.33 24.11
CA LEU A 118 15.20 9.39 23.22
C LEU A 118 16.03 8.35 23.97
N ALA A 119 15.84 8.21 25.27
CA ALA A 119 16.64 7.29 26.08
C ALA A 119 16.44 5.81 25.70
N ASP A 120 15.24 5.42 25.26
CA ASP A 120 14.99 4.09 24.71
C ASP A 120 15.72 3.85 23.39
N TYR A 121 15.82 4.84 22.52
CA TYR A 121 16.62 4.75 21.29
C TYR A 121 18.12 4.67 21.59
N ALA A 122 18.63 5.47 22.52
CA ALA A 122 20.03 5.39 22.95
C ALA A 122 20.38 4.00 23.47
N LEU A 123 19.57 3.45 24.37
CA LEU A 123 19.74 2.09 24.88
C LEU A 123 19.72 1.04 23.77
N SER A 124 18.74 1.12 22.86
CA SER A 124 18.59 0.14 21.77
C SER A 124 19.77 0.19 20.80
N ILE A 125 20.24 1.36 20.43
CA ILE A 125 21.36 1.54 19.50
C ILE A 125 22.67 1.05 20.13
N LEU A 126 22.91 1.39 21.41
CA LEU A 126 24.09 0.91 22.13
C LEU A 126 24.05 -0.61 22.30
N ALA A 127 22.88 -1.19 22.59
CA ALA A 127 22.70 -2.64 22.66
C ALA A 127 22.99 -3.31 21.31
N ASP A 128 22.51 -2.73 20.20
CA ASP A 128 22.79 -3.20 18.84
C ASP A 128 24.28 -3.13 18.52
N TYR A 129 24.97 -2.07 18.96
CA TYR A 129 26.41 -1.95 18.80
C TYR A 129 27.17 -3.02 19.58
N HIS A 130 26.84 -3.27 20.86
CA HIS A 130 27.43 -4.33 21.62
C HIS A 130 27.18 -5.71 21.00
N PHE A 131 25.95 -5.93 20.53
CA PHE A 131 25.59 -7.17 19.83
C PHE A 131 26.42 -7.38 18.56
N ALA A 132 26.57 -6.34 17.74
CA ALA A 132 27.34 -6.40 16.48
C ALA A 132 28.84 -6.69 16.72
N ASN A 133 29.37 -6.28 17.89
CA ASN A 133 30.74 -6.51 18.32
C ASN A 133 30.93 -7.75 19.22
N ALA A 134 29.96 -8.68 19.16
CA ALA A 134 29.96 -9.93 19.92
C ALA A 134 30.05 -9.76 21.46
N ARG A 135 29.69 -8.59 21.98
CA ARG A 135 29.52 -8.32 23.42
C ARG A 135 28.09 -8.64 23.83
N TYR A 136 27.75 -9.92 23.74
CA TYR A 136 26.38 -10.36 23.84
C TYR A 136 25.79 -10.23 25.24
N THR A 137 26.59 -10.38 26.27
CA THR A 137 26.16 -10.24 27.68
C THR A 137 25.74 -8.80 27.97
N GLU A 138 26.55 -7.83 27.54
CA GLU A 138 26.27 -6.41 27.67
C GLU A 138 25.03 -6.03 26.83
N ALA A 139 24.96 -6.51 25.59
CA ALA A 139 23.79 -6.29 24.74
C ALA A 139 22.51 -6.81 25.41
N ALA A 140 22.52 -8.03 25.95
CA ALA A 140 21.36 -8.60 26.63
C ALA A 140 20.90 -7.78 27.84
N ALA A 141 21.87 -7.25 28.62
CA ALA A 141 21.58 -6.40 29.76
C ALA A 141 20.94 -5.08 29.36
N LEU A 142 21.41 -4.45 28.27
CA LEU A 142 20.87 -3.19 27.76
C LEU A 142 19.45 -3.38 27.16
N TYR A 143 19.21 -4.42 26.36
CA TYR A 143 17.87 -4.75 25.89
C TYR A 143 16.89 -5.06 27.02
N GLN A 144 17.38 -5.72 28.10
CA GLN A 144 16.56 -5.96 29.28
C GLN A 144 16.21 -4.64 29.98
N LEU A 145 17.20 -3.75 30.16
CA LEU A 145 17.01 -2.44 30.77
C LEU A 145 15.97 -1.62 29.99
N GLU A 146 16.09 -1.60 28.66
CA GLU A 146 15.15 -0.91 27.78
C GLU A 146 13.72 -1.43 27.96
N THR A 147 13.52 -2.75 27.87
CA THR A 147 12.18 -3.35 27.99
C THR A 147 11.56 -3.16 29.38
N GLN A 148 12.38 -3.07 30.43
CA GLN A 148 11.93 -2.82 31.80
C GLN A 148 11.57 -1.35 32.04
N GLN A 149 12.40 -0.42 31.56
CA GLN A 149 12.20 1.01 31.80
C GLN A 149 11.23 1.64 30.80
N TYR A 150 11.21 1.12 29.57
CA TYR A 150 10.39 1.68 28.48
C TYR A 150 9.44 0.62 27.84
N PRO A 151 8.58 -0.07 28.63
CA PRO A 151 7.74 -1.16 28.13
C PRO A 151 6.71 -0.72 27.08
N LYS A 152 6.45 0.59 26.95
CA LYS A 152 5.57 1.18 25.95
C LYS A 152 6.32 1.74 24.74
N SER A 153 7.63 1.61 24.70
CA SER A 153 8.42 2.00 23.54
C SER A 153 8.02 1.18 22.32
N PHE A 154 8.04 1.83 21.15
CA PHE A 154 7.91 1.14 19.89
C PHE A 154 8.97 0.04 19.69
N LEU A 155 10.15 0.23 20.28
CA LEU A 155 11.28 -0.70 20.22
C LEU A 155 11.15 -1.91 21.14
N ALA A 156 10.29 -1.86 22.17
CA ALA A 156 10.25 -2.86 23.25
C ALA A 156 10.06 -4.29 22.76
N VAL A 157 9.21 -4.52 21.75
CA VAL A 157 8.99 -5.86 21.17
C VAL A 157 10.26 -6.36 20.46
N ARG A 158 10.89 -5.50 19.66
CA ARG A 158 12.17 -5.82 19.00
C ARG A 158 13.25 -6.12 20.01
N SER A 159 13.37 -5.31 21.04
CA SER A 159 14.41 -5.45 22.08
C SER A 159 14.20 -6.71 22.92
N ALA A 160 12.95 -7.10 23.20
CA ALA A 160 12.67 -8.38 23.85
C ALA A 160 13.16 -9.59 23.02
N TYR A 161 12.92 -9.59 21.71
CA TYR A 161 13.46 -10.59 20.79
C TYR A 161 14.99 -10.55 20.71
N ARG A 162 15.58 -9.35 20.57
CA ARG A 162 17.04 -9.16 20.47
C ARG A 162 17.75 -9.59 21.77
N ARG A 163 17.12 -9.37 22.93
CA ARG A 163 17.63 -9.88 24.20
C ARG A 163 17.76 -11.40 24.20
N ALA A 164 16.69 -12.11 23.78
CA ALA A 164 16.71 -13.58 23.70
C ALA A 164 17.82 -14.07 22.74
N LEU A 165 18.00 -13.39 21.61
CA LEU A 165 19.05 -13.68 20.65
C LEU A 165 20.45 -13.43 21.25
N ALA A 166 20.65 -12.33 21.97
CA ALA A 166 21.92 -12.01 22.63
C ALA A 166 22.28 -13.05 23.72
N LEU A 167 21.28 -13.50 24.47
CA LEU A 167 21.47 -14.60 25.45
C LEU A 167 21.89 -15.90 24.76
N PHE A 168 21.30 -16.22 23.63
CA PHE A 168 21.69 -17.39 22.83
C PHE A 168 23.13 -17.29 22.32
N GLU A 169 23.50 -16.15 21.74
CA GLU A 169 24.88 -15.93 21.23
C GLU A 169 25.91 -15.85 22.35
N SER A 170 25.51 -15.53 23.60
CA SER A 170 26.39 -15.58 24.79
C SER A 170 26.48 -16.96 25.41
N TYR A 171 25.94 -18.00 24.77
CA TYR A 171 25.88 -19.39 25.24
C TYR A 171 25.03 -19.60 26.51
N ALA A 172 24.22 -18.62 26.91
CA ALA A 172 23.27 -18.74 28.03
C ALA A 172 21.97 -19.42 27.57
N TYR A 173 22.08 -20.64 27.07
CA TYR A 173 21.01 -21.31 26.31
C TYR A 173 19.72 -21.49 27.09
N ALA A 174 19.78 -21.93 28.36
CA ALA A 174 18.58 -22.10 29.18
C ALA A 174 17.80 -20.78 29.34
N THR A 175 18.52 -19.70 29.68
CA THR A 175 17.91 -18.37 29.82
C THR A 175 17.40 -17.82 28.47
N ALA A 176 18.09 -18.13 27.36
CA ALA A 176 17.67 -17.78 26.03
C ALA A 176 16.36 -18.49 25.68
N ALA A 177 16.24 -19.79 25.96
CA ALA A 177 15.02 -20.58 25.74
C ALA A 177 13.84 -19.97 26.50
N GLU A 178 14.01 -19.71 27.82
CA GLU A 178 12.97 -19.04 28.62
C GLU A 178 12.55 -17.67 28.04
N SER A 179 13.53 -16.90 27.55
CA SER A 179 13.28 -15.58 26.96
C SER A 179 12.53 -15.65 25.63
N PHE A 180 12.85 -16.61 24.76
CA PHE A 180 12.12 -16.87 23.53
C PHE A 180 10.70 -17.38 23.80
N GLU A 181 10.51 -18.29 24.75
CA GLU A 181 9.18 -18.77 25.14
C GLU A 181 8.31 -17.62 25.62
N LYS A 182 8.82 -16.79 26.53
CA LYS A 182 8.13 -15.61 27.01
C LYS A 182 7.81 -14.65 25.87
N PHE A 183 8.74 -14.41 24.97
CA PHE A 183 8.50 -13.56 23.80
C PHE A 183 7.34 -14.07 22.96
N LEU A 184 7.31 -15.36 22.64
CA LEU A 184 6.25 -15.99 21.85
C LEU A 184 4.89 -15.98 22.55
N GLN A 185 4.86 -16.07 23.89
CA GLN A 185 3.62 -15.93 24.67
C GLN A 185 3.09 -14.51 24.65
N ASP A 186 3.97 -13.51 24.85
CA ASP A 186 3.60 -12.12 24.95
C ASP A 186 3.29 -11.50 23.55
N ASN A 187 3.94 -12.00 22.47
CA ASN A 187 3.92 -11.43 21.13
C ASN A 187 3.67 -12.47 20.02
N PRO A 188 2.59 -13.28 20.08
CA PRO A 188 2.39 -14.41 19.16
C PRO A 188 2.17 -14.01 17.69
N ARG A 189 1.94 -12.74 17.40
CA ARG A 189 1.69 -12.21 16.05
C ARG A 189 2.73 -11.17 15.61
N SER A 190 3.85 -11.10 16.31
CA SER A 190 4.95 -10.22 15.92
C SER A 190 5.63 -10.74 14.65
N GLU A 191 6.20 -9.83 13.87
CA GLU A 191 7.06 -10.17 12.74
C GLU A 191 8.29 -11.00 13.15
N TYR A 192 8.74 -10.89 14.42
CA TYR A 192 9.84 -11.66 14.98
C TYR A 192 9.45 -13.06 15.49
N SER A 193 8.15 -13.39 15.50
CA SER A 193 7.70 -14.66 16.12
C SER A 193 8.20 -15.91 15.39
N PRO A 194 8.29 -15.95 14.04
CA PRO A 194 8.91 -17.08 13.35
C PRO A 194 10.37 -17.28 13.76
N ASP A 195 11.15 -16.21 13.76
CA ASP A 195 12.58 -16.25 14.11
C ASP A 195 12.80 -16.57 15.59
N ALA A 196 11.91 -16.07 16.45
CA ALA A 196 11.93 -16.42 17.89
C ALA A 196 11.63 -17.91 18.12
N GLY A 197 10.73 -18.51 17.36
CA GLY A 197 10.46 -19.93 17.40
C GLY A 197 11.67 -20.78 16.97
N ILE A 198 12.38 -20.34 15.93
CA ILE A 198 13.66 -20.96 15.52
C ILE A 198 14.72 -20.80 16.61
N GLY A 199 14.84 -19.59 17.17
CA GLY A 199 15.76 -19.30 18.27
C GLY A 199 15.51 -20.20 19.47
N LEU A 200 14.24 -20.42 19.84
CA LEU A 200 13.84 -21.35 20.88
C LEU A 200 14.28 -22.78 20.54
N GLY A 201 14.00 -23.28 19.34
CA GLY A 201 14.41 -24.60 18.90
C GLY A 201 15.93 -24.79 18.96
N ARG A 202 16.70 -23.79 18.54
CA ARG A 202 18.17 -23.81 18.60
C ARG A 202 18.69 -23.80 20.06
N ALA A 203 18.11 -22.97 20.93
CA ALA A 203 18.49 -22.89 22.33
C ALA A 203 18.24 -24.23 23.04
N LEU A 204 17.06 -24.82 22.85
CA LEU A 204 16.72 -26.14 23.40
C LEU A 204 17.58 -27.26 22.83
N THR A 205 17.97 -27.18 21.57
CA THR A 205 18.92 -28.14 20.95
C THR A 205 20.29 -28.06 21.62
N ALA A 206 20.78 -26.84 21.91
CA ALA A 206 22.05 -26.64 22.59
C ALA A 206 22.01 -27.09 24.08
N GLU A 207 20.86 -27.01 24.73
CA GLU A 207 20.59 -27.55 26.07
C GLU A 207 20.38 -29.07 26.09
N ALA A 208 20.41 -29.72 24.93
CA ALA A 208 20.08 -31.14 24.76
C ALA A 208 18.63 -31.52 25.18
N ASP A 209 17.73 -30.57 25.31
CA ASP A 209 16.30 -30.81 25.46
C ASP A 209 15.64 -31.01 24.06
N LEU A 210 16.03 -32.14 23.42
CA LEU A 210 15.72 -32.36 22.02
C LEU A 210 14.22 -32.60 21.78
N LYS A 211 13.50 -33.09 22.76
CA LYS A 211 12.04 -33.27 22.66
C LYS A 211 11.33 -31.91 22.55
N ARG A 212 11.68 -30.95 23.41
CA ARG A 212 11.08 -29.59 23.32
C ARG A 212 11.60 -28.85 22.10
N ALA A 213 12.86 -29.09 21.67
CA ALA A 213 13.39 -28.49 20.45
C ALA A 213 12.59 -28.91 19.20
N VAL A 214 12.30 -30.22 19.05
CA VAL A 214 11.45 -30.73 17.97
C VAL A 214 10.09 -30.04 17.98
N ARG A 215 9.47 -29.94 19.18
CA ARG A 215 8.18 -29.28 19.30
C ARG A 215 8.23 -27.81 18.94
N ALA A 216 9.23 -27.07 19.37
CA ALA A 216 9.41 -25.66 19.05
C ALA A 216 9.53 -25.44 17.52
N TYR A 217 10.29 -26.27 16.82
CA TYR A 217 10.41 -26.24 15.38
C TYR A 217 9.09 -26.60 14.68
N GLN A 218 8.37 -27.61 15.14
CA GLN A 218 7.06 -27.97 14.59
C GLN A 218 6.05 -26.84 14.77
N ASP A 219 6.04 -26.17 15.91
CA ASP A 219 5.17 -25.02 16.18
C ASP A 219 5.42 -23.87 15.19
N VAL A 220 6.66 -23.62 14.76
CA VAL A 220 6.94 -22.64 13.71
C VAL A 220 6.26 -23.04 12.39
N LEU A 221 6.40 -24.31 11.98
CA LEU A 221 5.78 -24.82 10.75
C LEU A 221 4.25 -24.77 10.77
N ILE A 222 3.64 -24.90 11.97
CA ILE A 222 2.19 -24.88 12.14
C ILE A 222 1.66 -23.45 12.21
N LYS A 223 2.25 -22.61 13.06
CA LYS A 223 1.73 -21.28 13.40
C LYS A 223 2.16 -20.20 12.40
N TYR A 224 3.36 -20.34 11.82
CA TYR A 224 3.98 -19.34 10.94
C TYR A 224 4.42 -19.92 9.57
N PRO A 225 3.62 -20.78 8.94
CA PRO A 225 4.03 -21.47 7.73
C PRO A 225 4.15 -20.50 6.54
N GLY A 226 5.02 -20.84 5.58
CA GLY A 226 5.23 -20.02 4.39
C GLY A 226 6.22 -18.87 4.59
N SER A 227 6.77 -18.71 5.78
CA SER A 227 7.85 -17.77 6.04
C SER A 227 9.19 -18.27 5.47
N SER A 228 10.21 -17.40 5.43
CA SER A 228 11.59 -17.79 5.11
C SER A 228 12.16 -18.81 6.11
N ALA A 229 11.52 -18.91 7.26
CA ALA A 229 11.85 -19.85 8.33
C ALA A 229 11.61 -21.33 7.98
N ASP A 230 10.65 -21.63 7.10
CA ASP A 230 10.27 -23.01 6.77
C ASP A 230 11.47 -23.88 6.39
N GLN A 231 12.31 -23.42 5.46
CA GLN A 231 13.45 -24.18 4.98
C GLN A 231 14.49 -24.44 6.06
N GLU A 232 14.69 -23.49 6.95
CA GLU A 232 15.61 -23.61 8.06
C GLU A 232 15.10 -24.61 9.10
N VAL A 233 13.82 -24.53 9.43
CA VAL A 233 13.16 -25.44 10.39
C VAL A 233 13.15 -26.87 9.84
N GLU A 234 12.80 -27.07 8.56
CA GLU A 234 12.82 -28.40 7.92
C GLU A 234 14.22 -29.01 7.94
N ARG A 235 15.27 -28.20 7.72
CA ARG A 235 16.67 -28.64 7.84
C ARG A 235 17.01 -29.03 9.27
N ALA A 236 16.66 -28.22 10.27
CA ALA A 236 16.91 -28.50 11.66
C ALA A 236 16.24 -29.81 12.14
N LEU A 237 14.97 -30.01 11.73
CA LEU A 237 14.26 -31.26 12.03
C LEU A 237 14.88 -32.47 11.32
N ALA A 238 15.36 -32.32 10.08
CA ALA A 238 16.07 -33.38 9.38
C ALA A 238 17.42 -33.73 10.04
N GLU A 239 18.17 -32.75 10.51
CA GLU A 239 19.41 -32.94 11.26
C GLU A 239 19.16 -33.71 12.57
N LEU A 240 18.15 -33.32 13.35
CA LEU A 240 17.73 -34.03 14.56
C LEU A 240 17.36 -35.49 14.28
N ARG A 241 16.56 -35.72 13.20
CA ARG A 241 16.17 -37.07 12.78
C ARG A 241 17.38 -37.90 12.37
N SER A 242 18.35 -37.34 11.65
CA SER A 242 19.58 -38.03 11.27
C SER A 242 20.49 -38.34 12.47
N GLY A 243 20.38 -37.54 13.53
CA GLY A 243 21.01 -37.77 14.83
C GLY A 243 20.30 -38.84 15.69
N GLY A 244 19.27 -39.51 15.19
CA GLY A 244 18.52 -40.55 15.89
C GLY A 244 17.41 -40.02 16.80
N ILE A 245 17.07 -38.75 16.71
CA ILE A 245 15.99 -38.15 17.50
C ILE A 245 14.66 -38.42 16.80
N GLU A 246 13.69 -38.91 17.56
CA GLU A 246 12.33 -39.09 17.07
C GLU A 246 11.69 -37.73 16.74
N VAL A 247 11.34 -37.55 15.49
CA VAL A 247 10.56 -36.39 15.01
C VAL A 247 9.18 -36.91 14.61
N PRO A 248 8.19 -36.82 15.48
CA PRO A 248 6.85 -37.32 15.19
C PRO A 248 6.22 -36.56 14.00
N GLU A 249 5.40 -37.27 13.26
CA GLU A 249 4.58 -36.63 12.23
C GLU A 249 3.56 -35.67 12.86
N LEU A 250 3.19 -34.62 12.14
CA LEU A 250 2.13 -33.73 12.61
C LEU A 250 0.80 -34.48 12.69
N THR A 251 0.09 -34.26 13.78
CA THR A 251 -1.25 -34.81 13.97
C THR A 251 -2.25 -34.24 12.94
N PRO A 252 -3.39 -34.89 12.71
CA PRO A 252 -4.43 -34.35 11.83
C PRO A 252 -4.86 -32.92 12.18
N ASP A 253 -4.99 -32.60 13.47
CA ASP A 253 -5.36 -31.25 13.92
C ASP A 253 -4.26 -30.22 13.61
N GLU A 254 -3.01 -30.60 13.78
CA GLU A 254 -1.86 -29.74 13.45
C GLU A 254 -1.71 -29.55 11.93
N LEU A 255 -1.94 -30.60 11.15
CA LEU A 255 -1.99 -30.47 9.69
C LEU A 255 -3.14 -29.56 9.24
N TYR A 256 -4.28 -29.66 9.89
CA TYR A 256 -5.42 -28.78 9.62
C TYR A 256 -5.07 -27.32 9.93
N GLU A 257 -4.53 -27.03 11.12
CA GLU A 257 -4.10 -25.69 11.51
C GLU A 257 -3.05 -25.12 10.54
N ARG A 258 -2.03 -25.91 10.21
CA ARG A 258 -1.00 -25.51 9.21
C ARG A 258 -1.63 -25.20 7.86
N GLY A 259 -2.52 -26.08 7.36
CA GLY A 259 -3.20 -25.86 6.08
C GLY A 259 -4.04 -24.59 6.07
N GLN A 260 -4.75 -24.30 7.16
CA GLN A 260 -5.51 -23.07 7.34
C GLN A 260 -4.62 -21.81 7.35
N ASN A 261 -3.48 -21.86 8.05
CA ASN A 261 -2.55 -20.76 8.10
C ASN A 261 -1.91 -20.48 6.73
N LEU A 262 -1.52 -21.52 5.98
CA LEU A 262 -1.02 -21.43 4.60
C LEU A 262 -2.09 -20.87 3.65
N PHE A 263 -3.32 -21.31 3.75
CA PHE A 263 -4.43 -20.77 2.95
C PHE A 263 -4.64 -19.30 3.21
N ARG A 264 -4.63 -18.88 4.48
CA ARG A 264 -4.84 -17.49 4.93
C ARG A 264 -3.74 -16.55 4.42
N THR A 265 -2.51 -17.07 4.29
CA THR A 265 -1.35 -16.33 3.76
C THR A 265 -1.16 -16.48 2.24
N ASN A 266 -2.13 -17.07 1.54
CA ASN A 266 -2.11 -17.32 0.09
C ASN A 266 -0.94 -18.21 -0.39
N GLN A 267 -0.38 -19.05 0.49
CA GLN A 267 0.65 -20.03 0.17
C GLN A 267 -0.01 -21.29 -0.43
N TYR A 268 -0.69 -21.12 -1.56
CA TYR A 268 -1.63 -22.11 -2.11
C TYR A 268 -1.00 -23.45 -2.45
N ASP A 269 0.24 -23.48 -2.99
CA ASP A 269 0.91 -24.75 -3.29
C ASP A 269 1.16 -25.59 -2.03
N LYS A 270 1.73 -24.98 -1.00
CA LYS A 270 1.98 -25.63 0.30
C LYS A 270 0.69 -26.01 1.04
N ALA A 271 -0.35 -25.16 0.92
CA ALA A 271 -1.66 -25.45 1.51
C ALA A 271 -2.29 -26.71 0.86
N ALA A 272 -2.23 -26.81 -0.48
CA ALA A 272 -2.72 -27.97 -1.22
C ALA A 272 -2.00 -29.26 -0.81
N GLU A 273 -0.67 -29.20 -0.69
CA GLU A 273 0.15 -30.33 -0.24
C GLU A 273 -0.23 -30.75 1.19
N THR A 274 -0.34 -29.79 2.11
CA THR A 274 -0.68 -30.04 3.50
C THR A 274 -2.07 -30.67 3.65
N PHE A 275 -3.09 -30.13 2.96
CA PHE A 275 -4.45 -30.70 3.00
C PHE A 275 -4.53 -32.06 2.30
N THR A 276 -3.73 -32.29 1.24
CA THR A 276 -3.64 -33.61 0.60
C THR A 276 -3.07 -34.65 1.59
N LYS A 277 -2.00 -34.29 2.31
CA LYS A 277 -1.42 -35.14 3.35
C LYS A 277 -2.45 -35.44 4.46
N LEU A 278 -3.17 -34.41 4.91
CA LEU A 278 -4.21 -34.57 5.93
C LEU A 278 -5.30 -35.56 5.49
N LEU A 279 -5.87 -35.39 4.31
CA LEU A 279 -6.91 -36.28 3.79
C LEU A 279 -6.42 -37.71 3.53
N ALA A 280 -5.12 -37.88 3.26
CA ALA A 280 -4.52 -39.22 3.13
C ALA A 280 -4.31 -39.90 4.50
N THR A 281 -3.98 -39.12 5.53
CA THR A 281 -3.72 -39.63 6.89
C THR A 281 -5.02 -39.88 7.65
N ASP A 282 -6.01 -39.00 7.49
CA ASP A 282 -7.32 -39.04 8.13
C ASP A 282 -8.42 -38.74 7.10
N PRO A 283 -8.84 -39.74 6.29
CA PRO A 283 -9.87 -39.55 5.28
C PRO A 283 -11.24 -39.18 5.80
N GLN A 284 -11.51 -39.48 7.08
CA GLN A 284 -12.78 -39.19 7.75
C GLN A 284 -12.72 -38.02 8.72
N ASN A 285 -11.74 -37.17 8.56
CA ASN A 285 -11.60 -35.94 9.37
C ASN A 285 -12.92 -35.16 9.39
N LEU A 286 -13.33 -34.71 10.56
CA LEU A 286 -14.57 -33.93 10.74
C LEU A 286 -14.57 -32.63 9.89
N ASN A 287 -13.42 -32.10 9.56
CA ASN A 287 -13.27 -30.92 8.72
C ASN A 287 -13.16 -31.25 7.22
N SER A 288 -13.30 -32.50 6.79
CA SER A 288 -13.17 -32.91 5.39
C SER A 288 -14.03 -32.09 4.41
N PRO A 289 -15.27 -31.70 4.69
CA PRO A 289 -16.04 -30.83 3.80
C PRO A 289 -15.38 -29.46 3.61
N GLU A 290 -14.89 -28.86 4.69
CA GLU A 290 -14.19 -27.56 4.60
C GLU A 290 -12.86 -27.68 3.89
N ILE A 291 -12.09 -28.73 4.17
CA ILE A 291 -10.80 -28.98 3.53
C ILE A 291 -10.99 -29.13 2.02
N LEU A 292 -11.95 -29.92 1.57
CA LEU A 292 -12.24 -30.12 0.15
C LEU A 292 -12.70 -28.82 -0.52
N LEU A 293 -13.52 -28.02 0.15
CA LEU A 293 -13.91 -26.70 -0.34
C LEU A 293 -12.70 -25.80 -0.51
N ARG A 294 -11.85 -25.68 0.54
CA ARG A 294 -10.62 -24.88 0.46
C ARG A 294 -9.66 -25.38 -0.60
N MET A 295 -9.50 -26.67 -0.76
CA MET A 295 -8.72 -27.25 -1.85
C MET A 295 -9.25 -26.87 -3.23
N GLY A 296 -10.57 -26.87 -3.41
CA GLY A 296 -11.19 -26.37 -4.63
C GLY A 296 -10.87 -24.91 -4.90
N ILE A 297 -10.93 -24.06 -3.88
CA ILE A 297 -10.58 -22.63 -3.98
C ILE A 297 -9.08 -22.44 -4.25
N ILE A 298 -8.21 -23.19 -3.59
CA ILE A 298 -6.78 -23.21 -3.82
C ILE A 298 -6.48 -23.55 -5.27
N LEU A 299 -7.03 -24.66 -5.77
CA LEU A 299 -6.82 -25.12 -7.15
C LEU A 299 -7.33 -24.12 -8.19
N PHE A 300 -8.45 -23.43 -7.88
CA PHE A 300 -8.93 -22.33 -8.72
C PHE A 300 -7.92 -21.19 -8.78
N ASN A 301 -7.35 -20.77 -7.66
CA ASN A 301 -6.37 -19.68 -7.59
C ASN A 301 -5.03 -20.06 -8.24
N LEU A 302 -4.61 -21.32 -8.14
CA LEU A 302 -3.46 -21.87 -8.85
C LEU A 302 -3.69 -22.04 -10.37
N GLY A 303 -4.89 -21.72 -10.87
CA GLY A 303 -5.21 -21.88 -12.28
C GLY A 303 -5.56 -23.33 -12.71
N ARG A 304 -5.53 -24.31 -11.78
CA ARG A 304 -5.85 -25.73 -11.99
C ARG A 304 -7.35 -25.97 -11.94
N ARG A 305 -8.09 -25.29 -12.82
CA ARG A 305 -9.55 -25.13 -12.76
C ARG A 305 -10.35 -26.41 -12.94
N GLN A 306 -9.87 -27.36 -13.77
CA GLN A 306 -10.51 -28.68 -13.94
C GLN A 306 -10.43 -29.49 -12.65
N GLU A 307 -9.28 -29.45 -11.99
CA GLU A 307 -9.08 -30.15 -10.72
C GLU A 307 -9.89 -29.48 -9.59
N ALA A 308 -10.02 -28.14 -9.60
CA ALA A 308 -10.92 -27.44 -8.70
C ALA A 308 -12.35 -27.94 -8.81
N VAL A 309 -12.86 -28.06 -10.06
CA VAL A 309 -14.21 -28.62 -10.29
C VAL A 309 -14.33 -30.05 -9.75
N ALA A 310 -13.39 -30.93 -10.07
CA ALA A 310 -13.46 -32.33 -9.63
C ALA A 310 -13.42 -32.44 -8.09
N THR A 311 -12.61 -31.63 -7.41
CA THR A 311 -12.50 -31.59 -5.94
C THR A 311 -13.79 -31.09 -5.30
N LEU A 312 -14.40 -30.04 -5.87
CA LEU A 312 -15.65 -29.48 -5.35
C LEU A 312 -16.84 -30.42 -5.63
N GLU A 313 -16.87 -31.11 -6.77
CA GLU A 313 -17.86 -32.14 -7.06
C GLU A 313 -17.73 -33.33 -6.11
N LYS A 314 -16.50 -33.75 -5.78
CA LYS A 314 -16.26 -34.77 -4.75
C LYS A 314 -16.84 -34.32 -3.40
N MET A 315 -16.56 -33.09 -2.95
CA MET A 315 -17.11 -32.53 -1.74
C MET A 315 -18.66 -32.60 -1.74
N MET A 316 -19.30 -32.18 -2.81
CA MET A 316 -20.75 -32.17 -2.92
C MET A 316 -21.36 -33.57 -2.95
N ASN A 317 -20.70 -34.57 -3.54
CA ASN A 317 -21.18 -35.93 -3.60
C ASN A 317 -21.04 -36.65 -2.26
N GLU A 318 -19.93 -36.45 -1.56
CA GLU A 318 -19.65 -37.10 -0.28
C GLU A 318 -20.38 -36.40 0.88
N TYR A 319 -20.58 -35.06 0.79
CA TYR A 319 -21.15 -34.24 1.85
C TYR A 319 -22.33 -33.39 1.36
N SER A 320 -23.28 -33.99 0.66
CA SER A 320 -24.37 -33.30 -0.03
C SER A 320 -25.31 -32.47 0.86
N ARG A 321 -25.27 -32.67 2.18
CA ARG A 321 -26.06 -31.93 3.18
C ARG A 321 -25.25 -30.88 3.94
N ASP A 322 -23.99 -30.72 3.62
CA ASP A 322 -23.13 -29.72 4.27
C ASP A 322 -23.56 -28.30 3.86
N GLN A 323 -23.54 -27.38 4.81
CA GLN A 323 -23.93 -25.99 4.60
C GLN A 323 -23.06 -25.26 3.58
N ARG A 324 -21.88 -25.79 3.25
CA ARG A 324 -20.93 -25.20 2.30
C ARG A 324 -21.19 -25.63 0.83
N VAL A 325 -22.15 -26.52 0.60
CA VAL A 325 -22.48 -26.97 -0.77
C VAL A 325 -22.83 -25.82 -1.72
N PRO A 326 -23.61 -24.80 -1.32
CA PRO A 326 -23.86 -23.63 -2.18
C PRO A 326 -22.57 -22.91 -2.59
N GLU A 327 -21.61 -22.75 -1.68
CA GLU A 327 -20.32 -22.17 -1.97
C GLU A 327 -19.52 -23.02 -2.97
N ALA A 328 -19.51 -24.34 -2.77
CA ALA A 328 -18.86 -25.24 -3.72
C ALA A 328 -19.46 -25.11 -5.13
N MET A 329 -20.79 -25.06 -5.26
CA MET A 329 -21.47 -24.81 -6.55
C MET A 329 -21.06 -23.47 -7.16
N TYR A 330 -20.97 -22.43 -6.38
CA TYR A 330 -20.52 -21.11 -6.81
C TYR A 330 -19.10 -21.17 -7.39
N TRP A 331 -18.15 -21.81 -6.68
CA TRP A 331 -16.78 -21.95 -7.17
C TRP A 331 -16.66 -22.86 -8.40
N ILE A 332 -17.51 -23.88 -8.54
CA ILE A 332 -17.64 -24.68 -9.76
C ILE A 332 -18.06 -23.77 -10.93
N GLY A 333 -19.10 -22.96 -10.71
CA GLY A 333 -19.58 -22.00 -11.71
C GLY A 333 -18.50 -21.03 -12.16
N LYS A 334 -17.73 -20.45 -11.22
CA LYS A 334 -16.56 -19.60 -11.51
C LYS A 334 -15.49 -20.34 -12.29
N SER A 335 -15.19 -21.59 -11.91
CA SER A 335 -14.18 -22.41 -12.57
C SER A 335 -14.53 -22.67 -14.05
N TYR A 336 -15.76 -23.08 -14.32
CA TYR A 336 -16.25 -23.27 -15.69
C TYR A 336 -16.26 -21.97 -16.50
N SER A 337 -16.66 -20.86 -15.89
CA SER A 337 -16.63 -19.55 -16.53
C SER A 337 -15.22 -19.14 -16.96
N LYS A 338 -14.22 -19.41 -16.12
CA LYS A 338 -12.80 -19.13 -16.43
C LYS A 338 -12.20 -20.13 -17.43
N LEU A 339 -12.76 -21.33 -17.54
CA LEU A 339 -12.42 -22.31 -18.58
C LEU A 339 -13.06 -21.98 -19.94
N GLY A 340 -13.96 -20.98 -20.00
CA GLY A 340 -14.69 -20.62 -21.20
C GLY A 340 -15.95 -21.46 -21.46
N ASP A 341 -16.26 -22.42 -20.58
CA ASP A 341 -17.46 -23.24 -20.64
C ASP A 341 -18.64 -22.51 -19.97
N ARG A 342 -19.21 -21.58 -20.69
CA ARG A 342 -20.29 -20.73 -20.20
C ARG A 342 -21.54 -21.50 -19.80
N GLU A 343 -21.87 -22.56 -20.55
CA GLU A 343 -23.08 -23.35 -20.29
C GLU A 343 -22.99 -24.06 -18.95
N LYS A 344 -21.87 -24.73 -18.70
CA LYS A 344 -21.67 -25.41 -17.42
C LYS A 344 -21.55 -24.41 -16.27
N GLY A 345 -20.92 -23.25 -16.50
CA GLY A 345 -20.84 -22.18 -15.51
C GLY A 345 -22.24 -21.70 -15.10
N VAL A 346 -23.07 -21.34 -16.06
CA VAL A 346 -24.46 -20.91 -15.83
C VAL A 346 -25.28 -22.03 -15.18
N LYS A 347 -25.12 -23.30 -15.60
CA LYS A 347 -25.83 -24.44 -15.01
C LYS A 347 -25.44 -24.64 -13.53
N ALA A 348 -24.18 -24.45 -13.17
CA ALA A 348 -23.74 -24.56 -11.78
C ALA A 348 -24.37 -23.44 -10.92
N PHE A 349 -24.36 -22.19 -11.40
CA PHE A 349 -25.00 -21.06 -10.70
C PHE A 349 -26.52 -21.24 -10.62
N GLN A 350 -27.15 -21.77 -11.68
CA GLN A 350 -28.60 -22.06 -11.65
C GLN A 350 -28.96 -23.07 -10.58
N LYS A 351 -28.12 -24.07 -10.32
CA LYS A 351 -28.35 -25.04 -9.23
C LYS A 351 -28.31 -24.37 -7.84
N VAL A 352 -27.49 -23.33 -7.64
CA VAL A 352 -27.53 -22.56 -6.39
C VAL A 352 -28.92 -21.95 -6.21
N LEU A 353 -29.47 -21.35 -7.27
CA LEU A 353 -30.78 -20.72 -7.26
C LEU A 353 -31.93 -21.72 -7.11
N ASP A 354 -31.82 -22.91 -7.68
CA ASP A 354 -32.87 -23.92 -7.65
C ASP A 354 -32.96 -24.62 -6.29
N CYS A 355 -31.83 -24.79 -5.59
CA CYS A 355 -31.74 -25.60 -4.39
C CYS A 355 -31.45 -24.80 -3.11
N TYR A 356 -30.89 -23.60 -3.23
CA TYR A 356 -30.35 -22.84 -2.11
C TYR A 356 -30.62 -21.32 -2.25
N LEU A 357 -31.88 -20.98 -2.54
CA LEU A 357 -32.31 -19.60 -2.82
C LEU A 357 -32.04 -18.63 -1.66
N GLU A 358 -32.04 -19.12 -0.42
CA GLU A 358 -31.76 -18.31 0.78
C GLU A 358 -30.26 -18.27 1.16
N SER A 359 -29.41 -18.92 0.37
CA SER A 359 -27.97 -18.90 0.59
C SER A 359 -27.38 -17.53 0.27
N GLU A 360 -26.36 -17.13 1.03
CA GLU A 360 -25.53 -15.95 0.76
C GLU A 360 -24.85 -15.96 -0.64
N TRP A 361 -24.86 -17.11 -1.34
CA TRP A 361 -24.28 -17.27 -2.68
C TRP A 361 -25.29 -17.10 -3.82
N ALA A 362 -26.59 -16.95 -3.51
CA ALA A 362 -27.63 -16.89 -4.52
C ALA A 362 -27.61 -15.56 -5.31
N ASP A 363 -27.40 -14.44 -4.61
CA ASP A 363 -27.27 -13.12 -5.22
C ASP A 363 -25.95 -13.00 -6.01
N ASP A 364 -24.85 -13.55 -5.49
CA ASP A 364 -23.58 -13.67 -6.20
C ASP A 364 -23.74 -14.46 -7.51
N ALA A 365 -24.47 -15.59 -7.47
CA ALA A 365 -24.74 -16.41 -8.64
C ALA A 365 -25.55 -15.65 -9.71
N LEU A 366 -26.60 -14.94 -9.33
CA LEU A 366 -27.37 -14.08 -10.24
C LEU A 366 -26.51 -12.99 -10.89
N PHE A 367 -25.67 -12.33 -10.09
CA PHE A 367 -24.80 -11.29 -10.59
C PHE A 367 -23.78 -11.83 -11.61
N LEU A 368 -23.17 -12.97 -11.32
CA LEU A 368 -22.21 -13.60 -12.24
C LEU A 368 -22.88 -14.14 -13.50
N MET A 369 -24.10 -14.68 -13.42
CA MET A 369 -24.85 -15.07 -14.61
C MET A 369 -25.15 -13.86 -15.50
N GLY A 370 -25.56 -12.73 -14.90
CA GLY A 370 -25.72 -11.46 -15.62
C GLY A 370 -24.43 -11.03 -16.33
N ASN A 371 -23.30 -11.08 -15.63
CA ASN A 371 -21.99 -10.74 -16.19
C ASN A 371 -21.59 -11.66 -17.35
N ILE A 372 -21.77 -12.98 -17.21
CA ILE A 372 -21.47 -13.97 -18.26
C ILE A 372 -22.23 -13.66 -19.56
N TYR A 373 -23.54 -13.37 -19.46
CA TYR A 373 -24.35 -13.04 -20.64
C TYR A 373 -24.02 -11.65 -21.20
N ARG A 374 -23.69 -10.67 -20.34
CA ARG A 374 -23.21 -9.35 -20.78
C ARG A 374 -21.91 -9.46 -21.56
N GLU A 375 -20.94 -10.24 -21.08
CA GLU A 375 -19.66 -10.48 -21.76
C GLU A 375 -19.83 -11.26 -23.08
N ALA A 376 -20.87 -12.10 -23.14
CA ALA A 376 -21.27 -12.78 -24.36
C ALA A 376 -22.06 -11.90 -25.34
N ASN A 377 -22.29 -10.62 -25.00
CA ASN A 377 -23.13 -9.68 -25.73
C ASN A 377 -24.62 -10.12 -25.85
N ASP A 378 -25.11 -11.03 -24.99
CA ASP A 378 -26.50 -11.41 -24.85
C ASP A 378 -27.17 -10.54 -23.78
N MET A 379 -27.39 -9.27 -24.13
CA MET A 379 -27.98 -8.29 -23.23
C MET A 379 -29.38 -8.67 -22.75
N LYS A 380 -30.17 -9.36 -23.56
CA LYS A 380 -31.53 -9.81 -23.19
C LYS A 380 -31.48 -10.74 -21.97
N LYS A 381 -30.61 -11.74 -21.98
CA LYS A 381 -30.44 -12.64 -20.83
C LYS A 381 -29.78 -11.94 -19.66
N ALA A 382 -28.76 -11.10 -19.88
CA ALA A 382 -28.14 -10.32 -18.84
C ALA A 382 -29.17 -9.49 -18.05
N LEU A 383 -30.07 -8.79 -18.75
CA LEU A 383 -31.17 -8.02 -18.17
C LEU A 383 -32.09 -8.89 -17.29
N THR A 384 -32.38 -10.15 -17.70
CA THR A 384 -33.19 -11.05 -16.90
C THR A 384 -32.56 -11.32 -15.54
N PHE A 385 -31.25 -11.63 -15.50
CA PHE A 385 -30.55 -11.96 -14.24
C PHE A 385 -30.33 -10.74 -13.36
N TYR A 386 -29.93 -9.60 -13.93
CA TYR A 386 -29.82 -8.35 -13.17
C TYR A 386 -31.18 -7.89 -12.63
N GLY A 387 -32.26 -8.07 -13.41
CA GLY A 387 -33.62 -7.74 -12.97
C GLY A 387 -34.07 -8.63 -11.80
N ARG A 388 -33.81 -9.94 -11.87
CA ARG A 388 -34.08 -10.87 -10.76
C ARG A 388 -33.29 -10.49 -9.52
N LEU A 389 -31.98 -10.24 -9.64
CA LEU A 389 -31.15 -9.86 -8.51
C LEU A 389 -31.72 -8.62 -7.80
N ALA A 390 -32.00 -7.56 -8.55
CA ALA A 390 -32.54 -6.32 -7.98
C ALA A 390 -33.92 -6.47 -7.34
N ALA A 391 -34.74 -7.45 -7.81
CA ALA A 391 -36.08 -7.71 -7.30
C ALA A 391 -36.10 -8.69 -6.13
N GLU A 392 -35.34 -9.78 -6.23
CA GLU A 392 -35.35 -10.89 -5.29
C GLU A 392 -34.39 -10.64 -4.11
N TYR A 393 -33.30 -9.90 -4.33
CA TYR A 393 -32.24 -9.62 -3.33
C TYR A 393 -31.93 -8.12 -3.21
N PRO A 394 -32.89 -7.28 -2.79
CA PRO A 394 -32.69 -5.83 -2.75
C PRO A 394 -31.59 -5.36 -1.78
N GLU A 395 -31.28 -6.17 -0.77
CA GLU A 395 -30.20 -5.89 0.22
C GLU A 395 -28.83 -6.43 -0.20
N SER A 396 -28.75 -7.06 -1.38
CA SER A 396 -27.48 -7.57 -1.91
C SER A 396 -26.49 -6.43 -2.14
N LYS A 397 -25.23 -6.71 -1.83
CA LYS A 397 -24.08 -5.83 -2.16
C LYS A 397 -23.94 -5.55 -3.68
N PHE A 398 -24.64 -6.29 -4.54
CA PHE A 398 -24.63 -6.13 -5.99
C PHE A 398 -25.93 -5.54 -6.54
N ALA A 399 -26.91 -5.24 -5.71
CA ALA A 399 -28.23 -4.83 -6.19
C ALA A 399 -28.18 -3.48 -6.93
N ASP A 400 -27.41 -2.51 -6.44
CA ASP A 400 -27.16 -1.25 -7.13
C ASP A 400 -26.42 -1.45 -8.45
N SER A 401 -25.40 -2.31 -8.46
CA SER A 401 -24.63 -2.65 -9.66
C SER A 401 -25.49 -3.40 -10.71
N ALA A 402 -26.42 -4.22 -10.28
CA ALA A 402 -27.38 -4.88 -11.18
C ALA A 402 -28.31 -3.87 -11.86
N ILE A 403 -28.85 -2.90 -11.11
CA ILE A 403 -29.66 -1.80 -11.68
C ILE A 403 -28.79 -0.93 -12.60
N TRP A 404 -27.55 -0.66 -12.23
CA TRP A 404 -26.60 0.04 -13.09
C TRP A 404 -26.45 -0.63 -14.45
N TRP A 405 -26.15 -1.94 -14.48
CA TRP A 405 -25.96 -2.69 -15.71
C TRP A 405 -27.26 -2.80 -16.52
N LYS A 406 -28.41 -2.90 -15.84
CA LYS A 406 -29.74 -2.85 -16.48
C LYS A 406 -29.96 -1.51 -17.20
N ALA A 407 -29.66 -0.39 -16.54
CA ALA A 407 -29.78 0.94 -17.14
C ALA A 407 -28.77 1.13 -18.29
N TRP A 408 -27.54 0.68 -18.13
CA TRP A 408 -26.50 0.72 -19.16
C TRP A 408 -26.91 -0.08 -20.42
N ALA A 409 -27.53 -1.25 -20.25
CA ALA A 409 -28.03 -2.03 -21.36
C ALA A 409 -29.12 -1.29 -22.14
N TYR A 410 -30.04 -0.60 -21.47
CA TYR A 410 -31.00 0.28 -22.14
C TYR A 410 -30.33 1.43 -22.88
N TYR A 411 -29.30 2.02 -22.32
CA TYR A 411 -28.53 3.10 -22.95
C TYR A 411 -27.92 2.63 -24.28
N ILE A 412 -27.21 1.51 -24.26
CA ILE A 412 -26.58 0.93 -25.47
C ILE A 412 -27.63 0.53 -26.53
N ALA A 413 -28.82 0.09 -26.08
CA ALA A 413 -29.94 -0.22 -26.99
C ALA A 413 -30.65 1.03 -27.56
N GLY A 414 -30.25 2.26 -27.14
CA GLY A 414 -30.89 3.51 -27.56
C GLY A 414 -32.24 3.79 -26.87
N ASP A 415 -32.64 3.00 -25.89
CA ASP A 415 -33.85 3.26 -25.09
C ASP A 415 -33.52 4.23 -23.92
N TYR A 416 -33.26 5.46 -24.29
CA TYR A 416 -32.85 6.51 -23.35
C TYR A 416 -33.94 6.85 -22.32
N LYS A 417 -35.23 6.63 -22.65
CA LYS A 417 -36.32 6.83 -21.69
C LYS A 417 -36.25 5.81 -20.54
N ARG A 418 -36.11 4.52 -20.87
CA ARG A 418 -35.92 3.48 -19.84
C ARG A 418 -34.60 3.64 -19.11
N THR A 419 -33.55 4.13 -19.77
CA THR A 419 -32.28 4.46 -19.14
C THR A 419 -32.46 5.46 -18.00
N GLU A 420 -33.10 6.61 -18.26
CA GLU A 420 -33.37 7.64 -17.25
C GLU A 420 -34.17 7.08 -16.08
N GLN A 421 -35.24 6.30 -16.38
CA GLN A 421 -36.11 5.70 -15.35
C GLN A 421 -35.36 4.69 -14.46
N THR A 422 -34.51 3.85 -15.07
CA THR A 422 -33.78 2.82 -14.36
C THR A 422 -32.65 3.44 -13.50
N PHE A 423 -31.98 4.48 -14.00
CA PHE A 423 -31.02 5.22 -13.16
C PHE A 423 -31.72 5.96 -12.03
N GLN A 424 -32.96 6.48 -12.24
CA GLN A 424 -33.73 7.06 -11.15
C GLN A 424 -34.12 6.00 -10.09
N GLU A 425 -34.46 4.78 -10.52
CA GLU A 425 -34.67 3.64 -9.60
C GLU A 425 -33.45 3.40 -8.72
N LEU A 426 -32.24 3.39 -9.31
CA LEU A 426 -30.99 3.23 -8.56
C LEU A 426 -30.82 4.32 -7.51
N ILE A 427 -30.98 5.59 -7.90
CA ILE A 427 -30.76 6.75 -7.04
C ILE A 427 -31.73 6.75 -5.84
N VAL A 428 -32.99 6.34 -6.08
CA VAL A 428 -34.01 6.32 -5.02
C VAL A 428 -33.84 5.13 -4.08
N ARG A 429 -33.56 3.94 -4.64
CA ARG A 429 -33.42 2.71 -3.82
C ARG A 429 -32.09 2.63 -3.08
N TYR A 430 -31.03 3.17 -3.68
CA TYR A 430 -29.67 3.09 -3.12
C TYR A 430 -29.00 4.47 -3.05
N PRO A 431 -29.55 5.42 -2.28
CA PRO A 431 -29.06 6.80 -2.24
C PRO A 431 -27.65 6.96 -1.70
N ARG A 432 -27.15 5.91 -1.00
CA ARG A 432 -25.78 5.83 -0.45
C ARG A 432 -24.78 5.14 -1.38
N SER A 433 -25.24 4.60 -2.53
CA SER A 433 -24.37 3.94 -3.48
C SER A 433 -23.37 4.93 -4.10
N PHE A 434 -22.11 4.49 -4.25
CA PHE A 434 -21.11 5.25 -5.00
C PHE A 434 -21.48 5.45 -6.47
N LEU A 435 -22.46 4.70 -7.00
CA LEU A 435 -22.96 4.81 -8.36
C LEU A 435 -23.94 5.99 -8.57
N VAL A 436 -24.40 6.66 -7.52
CA VAL A 436 -25.42 7.72 -7.62
C VAL A 436 -24.99 8.87 -8.55
N ASN A 437 -23.78 9.41 -8.38
CA ASN A 437 -23.28 10.50 -9.22
C ASN A 437 -23.03 10.03 -10.67
N GLN A 438 -22.57 8.81 -10.83
CA GLN A 438 -22.44 8.15 -12.13
C GLN A 438 -23.80 8.00 -12.81
N ALA A 439 -24.82 7.50 -12.09
CA ALA A 439 -26.18 7.35 -12.60
C ALA A 439 -26.78 8.69 -13.03
N ARG A 440 -26.63 9.75 -12.24
CA ARG A 440 -27.07 11.12 -12.61
C ARG A 440 -26.38 11.63 -13.88
N TYR A 441 -25.06 11.41 -14.00
CA TYR A 441 -24.36 11.80 -15.21
C TYR A 441 -24.95 11.11 -16.45
N TRP A 442 -25.21 9.79 -16.36
CA TRP A 442 -25.78 9.03 -17.48
C TRP A 442 -27.25 9.28 -17.73
N GLN A 443 -28.03 9.77 -16.74
CA GLN A 443 -29.34 10.38 -16.99
C GLN A 443 -29.20 11.63 -17.86
N GLY A 444 -28.20 12.48 -17.57
CA GLY A 444 -27.86 13.64 -18.39
C GLY A 444 -27.53 13.24 -19.84
N ARG A 445 -26.68 12.21 -20.01
CA ARG A 445 -26.32 11.69 -21.34
C ARG A 445 -27.51 11.14 -22.08
N ALA A 446 -28.43 10.42 -21.42
CA ALA A 446 -29.64 9.89 -22.02
C ALA A 446 -30.59 11.01 -22.45
N ALA A 447 -30.77 12.04 -21.65
CA ALA A 447 -31.55 13.23 -22.00
C ALA A 447 -30.95 13.96 -23.19
N GLU A 448 -29.65 14.15 -23.24
CA GLU A 448 -28.90 14.77 -24.32
C GLU A 448 -29.08 13.99 -25.66
N LYS A 449 -28.95 12.66 -25.63
CA LYS A 449 -29.21 11.79 -26.83
C LYS A 449 -30.65 11.87 -27.33
N ARG A 450 -31.60 12.30 -26.47
CA ARG A 450 -33.00 12.57 -26.85
C ARG A 450 -33.21 13.99 -27.36
N GLY A 451 -32.22 14.86 -27.32
CA GLY A 451 -32.35 16.27 -27.68
C GLY A 451 -32.93 17.15 -26.56
N ASP A 452 -33.15 16.64 -25.35
CA ASP A 452 -33.64 17.40 -24.20
C ASP A 452 -32.46 18.02 -23.43
N THR A 453 -31.93 19.11 -24.00
CA THR A 453 -30.75 19.80 -23.47
C THR A 453 -31.01 20.42 -22.11
N SER A 454 -32.22 20.90 -21.85
CA SER A 454 -32.58 21.49 -20.55
C SER A 454 -32.54 20.47 -19.42
N ARG A 455 -33.09 19.28 -19.69
CA ARG A 455 -33.11 18.19 -18.74
C ARG A 455 -31.70 17.59 -18.54
N ALA A 456 -30.90 17.52 -19.64
CA ALA A 456 -29.48 17.11 -19.54
C ALA A 456 -28.69 18.07 -18.64
N ALA A 457 -28.86 19.38 -18.85
CA ALA A 457 -28.23 20.40 -18.03
C ALA A 457 -28.61 20.28 -16.55
N ALA A 458 -29.89 20.02 -16.25
CA ALA A 458 -30.35 19.82 -14.87
C ALA A 458 -29.67 18.62 -14.20
N TYR A 459 -29.54 17.49 -14.90
CA TYR A 459 -28.82 16.31 -14.36
C TYR A 459 -27.34 16.58 -14.17
N TYR A 460 -26.65 17.19 -15.16
CA TYR A 460 -25.24 17.54 -15.02
C TYR A 460 -24.98 18.51 -13.86
N GLY A 461 -25.84 19.52 -13.69
CA GLY A 461 -25.76 20.46 -12.59
C GLY A 461 -25.90 19.79 -11.22
N LYS A 462 -26.78 18.78 -11.07
CA LYS A 462 -26.88 18.00 -9.83
C LYS A 462 -25.57 17.24 -9.52
N VAL A 463 -24.90 16.70 -10.55
CA VAL A 463 -23.58 16.05 -10.35
C VAL A 463 -22.54 17.05 -9.89
N ILE A 464 -22.43 18.20 -10.56
CA ILE A 464 -21.45 19.25 -10.25
C ILE A 464 -21.68 19.81 -8.84
N LYS A 465 -22.95 20.07 -8.46
CA LYS A 465 -23.29 20.58 -7.14
C LYS A 465 -22.88 19.63 -6.03
N ARG A 466 -23.03 18.31 -6.24
CA ARG A 466 -22.79 17.28 -5.22
C ARG A 466 -21.36 16.77 -5.18
N ALA A 467 -20.70 16.62 -6.32
CA ALA A 467 -19.41 15.97 -6.43
C ALA A 467 -18.55 16.59 -7.56
N PRO A 468 -18.20 17.89 -7.46
CA PRO A 468 -17.51 18.64 -8.53
C PRO A 468 -16.13 18.06 -8.87
N TYR A 469 -15.43 17.49 -7.87
CA TYR A 469 -14.04 17.03 -7.98
C TYR A 469 -13.92 15.52 -8.26
N THR A 470 -15.01 14.92 -8.78
CA THR A 470 -15.02 13.54 -9.25
C THR A 470 -14.83 13.47 -10.75
N TYR A 471 -14.52 12.28 -11.28
CA TYR A 471 -14.49 12.05 -12.73
C TYR A 471 -15.78 12.52 -13.41
N TYR A 472 -16.95 12.16 -12.85
CA TYR A 472 -18.24 12.56 -13.43
C TYR A 472 -18.58 14.03 -13.22
N GLY A 473 -18.05 14.66 -12.15
CA GLY A 473 -18.16 16.10 -11.96
C GLY A 473 -17.46 16.88 -13.09
N TYR A 474 -16.23 16.47 -13.41
CA TYR A 474 -15.49 17.06 -14.53
C TYR A 474 -16.15 16.79 -15.86
N ARG A 475 -16.60 15.55 -16.12
CA ARG A 475 -17.31 15.19 -17.35
C ARG A 475 -18.63 15.98 -17.50
N ALA A 476 -19.39 16.15 -16.40
CA ALA A 476 -20.60 16.93 -16.39
C ALA A 476 -20.34 18.41 -16.72
N SER A 477 -19.27 18.99 -16.19
CA SER A 477 -18.86 20.36 -16.49
C SER A 477 -18.50 20.53 -17.96
N GLU A 478 -17.76 19.62 -18.56
CA GLU A 478 -17.41 19.63 -19.98
C GLU A 478 -18.66 19.52 -20.87
N ARG A 479 -19.61 18.64 -20.50
CA ARG A 479 -20.86 18.47 -21.24
C ARG A 479 -21.71 19.72 -21.19
N LEU A 480 -21.82 20.39 -20.03
CA LEU A 480 -22.56 21.68 -19.96
C LEU A 480 -21.97 22.74 -20.90
N LEU A 481 -20.65 22.84 -20.98
CA LEU A 481 -19.98 23.76 -21.89
C LEU A 481 -20.27 23.40 -23.35
N SER A 482 -20.35 22.12 -23.69
CA SER A 482 -20.61 21.66 -25.06
C SER A 482 -22.04 21.91 -25.57
N ILE A 483 -23.01 22.02 -24.65
CA ILE A 483 -24.40 22.31 -25.00
C ILE A 483 -24.71 23.83 -24.89
N GLU A 484 -23.65 24.66 -24.83
CA GLU A 484 -23.72 26.14 -24.85
C GLU A 484 -24.57 26.77 -23.74
N LEU A 485 -24.81 26.06 -22.66
CA LEU A 485 -25.48 26.61 -21.48
C LEU A 485 -24.46 27.10 -20.44
N PRO A 486 -24.57 28.36 -19.97
CA PRO A 486 -23.72 28.86 -18.90
C PRO A 486 -23.86 27.98 -17.65
N VAL A 487 -22.76 27.44 -17.15
CA VAL A 487 -22.74 26.57 -15.98
C VAL A 487 -23.42 27.23 -14.74
N LEU A 488 -23.23 28.54 -14.56
CA LEU A 488 -23.85 29.31 -13.50
C LEU A 488 -25.37 29.48 -13.67
N ALA A 489 -25.85 29.65 -14.89
CA ALA A 489 -27.30 29.75 -15.19
C ALA A 489 -27.98 28.40 -14.99
N ALA A 490 -27.36 27.31 -15.40
CA ALA A 490 -27.89 25.96 -15.22
C ALA A 490 -28.00 25.58 -13.74
N VAL A 491 -27.07 26.02 -12.90
CA VAL A 491 -27.06 25.73 -11.45
C VAL A 491 -28.11 26.59 -10.70
N SER A 492 -28.40 27.82 -11.18
CA SER A 492 -29.35 28.74 -10.52
C SER A 492 -30.82 28.51 -10.91
N THR A 493 -31.11 27.93 -12.09
CA THR A 493 -32.50 27.73 -12.58
C THR A 493 -33.08 26.36 -12.18
N MET A 494 -32.43 25.59 -11.38
CA MET A 494 -32.73 24.17 -11.09
C MET A 494 -33.91 23.92 -10.17
N ASP A 495 -34.67 24.93 -9.81
CA ASP A 495 -35.85 24.78 -8.92
C ASP A 495 -37.15 24.50 -9.63
N THR A 496 -37.15 24.28 -10.96
CA THR A 496 -38.36 24.08 -11.74
C THR A 496 -38.44 22.71 -12.42
N GLY A 497 -39.19 21.79 -11.82
CA GLY A 497 -39.98 20.81 -12.54
C GLY A 497 -39.42 19.44 -12.86
N VAL A 498 -38.23 19.05 -12.41
CA VAL A 498 -37.94 17.64 -12.22
C VAL A 498 -38.48 17.28 -10.83
N ASN A 499 -39.55 16.47 -10.79
CA ASN A 499 -40.12 15.99 -9.54
C ASN A 499 -38.97 15.43 -8.70
N ASP A 500 -38.45 16.24 -7.77
CA ASP A 500 -37.61 15.79 -6.70
C ASP A 500 -38.55 14.91 -5.86
N VAL A 501 -38.39 13.58 -5.98
CA VAL A 501 -38.66 12.74 -4.84
C VAL A 501 -37.79 13.37 -3.74
N PRO A 502 -38.37 13.80 -2.59
CA PRO A 502 -37.62 14.47 -1.55
C PRO A 502 -36.35 13.63 -1.34
N GLU A 503 -35.17 14.25 -1.42
CA GLU A 503 -33.95 13.58 -1.02
C GLU A 503 -34.24 13.08 0.38
N ASN A 504 -34.22 11.76 0.58
CA ASN A 504 -34.46 11.19 1.90
C ASN A 504 -33.61 11.99 2.88
N PRO A 505 -34.20 12.67 3.88
CA PRO A 505 -33.43 13.47 4.83
C PRO A 505 -32.29 12.66 5.46
N ASP A 506 -32.43 11.33 5.58
CA ASP A 506 -31.38 10.42 6.03
C ASP A 506 -30.18 10.32 5.06
N ALA A 507 -30.30 10.69 3.79
CA ALA A 507 -29.16 10.76 2.85
C ALA A 507 -28.39 12.09 3.01
N ALA A 508 -29.05 13.16 3.43
CA ALA A 508 -28.43 14.38 3.92
C ALA A 508 -27.76 14.13 5.30
N ASP A 509 -28.34 13.28 6.12
CA ASP A 509 -27.84 12.93 7.46
C ASP A 509 -26.50 12.16 7.44
N HIS A 510 -26.10 11.52 6.32
CA HIS A 510 -24.73 10.99 6.25
C HIS A 510 -23.67 12.06 6.01
N LEU A 511 -24.01 13.17 5.35
CA LEU A 511 -23.18 14.37 5.38
C LEU A 511 -23.28 15.02 6.76
N SER A 512 -24.46 15.03 7.38
CA SER A 512 -24.68 15.57 8.73
C SER A 512 -24.12 14.67 9.84
N SER A 513 -24.08 13.33 9.66
CA SER A 513 -23.37 12.43 10.58
C SER A 513 -21.84 12.57 10.50
N PHE A 514 -21.34 13.13 9.38
CA PHE A 514 -19.96 13.60 9.27
C PHE A 514 -19.79 15.05 9.72
N GLU A 515 -20.86 15.83 9.80
CA GLU A 515 -20.89 17.20 10.35
C GLU A 515 -20.98 17.23 11.88
N THR A 516 -21.21 16.09 12.54
CA THR A 516 -21.27 16.03 13.99
C THR A 516 -19.88 16.21 14.59
N ASP A 517 -19.71 17.30 15.25
CA ASP A 517 -18.82 17.68 16.35
C ASP A 517 -17.42 18.23 16.04
N ASP A 518 -16.78 17.98 14.87
CA ASP A 518 -15.35 18.33 14.71
C ASP A 518 -15.03 19.40 13.63
N GLY A 519 -16.01 19.94 12.92
CA GLY A 519 -15.78 20.96 11.87
C GLY A 519 -14.99 20.46 10.65
N PRO A 520 -14.56 21.36 9.75
CA PRO A 520 -13.78 21.02 8.58
C PRO A 520 -12.39 20.45 8.96
N PRO A 521 -11.72 19.71 8.06
CA PRO A 521 -10.40 19.10 8.30
C PRO A 521 -9.29 20.17 8.36
N ILE A 522 -9.29 20.96 9.42
CA ILE A 522 -8.37 22.08 9.61
C ILE A 522 -7.34 21.73 10.67
N TRP A 523 -6.09 22.07 10.40
CA TRP A 523 -5.05 22.06 11.41
C TRP A 523 -5.25 23.23 12.39
N THR A 524 -5.59 22.94 13.63
CA THR A 524 -5.90 23.93 14.67
C THR A 524 -4.90 23.89 15.81
N ALA A 525 -4.87 24.95 16.63
CA ALA A 525 -4.06 24.98 17.84
C ALA A 525 -4.46 23.86 18.84
N GLU A 526 -5.73 23.46 18.87
CA GLU A 526 -6.21 22.34 19.70
C GLU A 526 -5.70 20.99 19.17
N ALA A 527 -5.69 20.79 17.86
CA ALA A 527 -5.12 19.62 17.23
C ALA A 527 -3.61 19.52 17.51
N LEU A 528 -2.88 20.62 17.43
CA LEU A 528 -1.46 20.69 17.81
C LEU A 528 -1.28 20.33 19.28
N LYS A 529 -2.12 20.86 20.18
CA LYS A 529 -2.07 20.53 21.61
C LYS A 529 -2.32 19.04 21.84
N THR A 530 -3.27 18.44 21.14
CA THR A 530 -3.58 17.01 21.21
C THR A 530 -2.38 16.17 20.78
N LEU A 531 -1.77 16.46 19.63
CA LEU A 531 -0.58 15.75 19.15
C LEU A 531 0.64 15.98 20.06
N SER A 532 0.85 17.22 20.50
CA SER A 532 1.98 17.55 21.38
C SER A 532 1.86 16.96 22.79
N ALA A 533 0.69 16.42 23.16
CA ALA A 533 0.54 15.64 24.38
C ALA A 533 1.07 14.22 24.24
N GLU A 534 1.11 13.70 23.02
CA GLU A 534 1.53 12.32 22.72
C GLU A 534 3.06 12.18 22.81
N PRO A 535 3.59 11.25 23.64
CA PRO A 535 5.04 11.03 23.75
C PRO A 535 5.69 10.65 22.40
N SER A 536 5.05 9.76 21.62
CA SER A 536 5.56 9.34 20.30
C SER A 536 5.62 10.49 19.30
N PHE A 537 4.71 11.49 19.39
CA PHE A 537 4.80 12.68 18.55
C PHE A 537 6.01 13.55 18.90
N LYS A 538 6.23 13.82 20.21
CA LYS A 538 7.42 14.57 20.65
C LYS A 538 8.70 13.87 20.23
N LYS A 539 8.76 12.56 20.46
CA LYS A 539 9.88 11.71 20.08
C LYS A 539 10.14 11.77 18.57
N SER A 540 9.10 11.68 17.74
CA SER A 540 9.25 11.76 16.29
C SER A 540 9.85 13.09 15.83
N LEU A 541 9.46 14.21 16.44
CA LEU A 541 10.05 15.52 16.12
C LEU A 541 11.55 15.57 16.47
N GLU A 542 11.95 15.02 17.62
CA GLU A 542 13.35 14.94 18.00
C GLU A 542 14.16 14.06 17.03
N LEU A 543 13.59 12.91 16.63
CA LEU A 543 14.19 12.03 15.61
C LEU A 543 14.32 12.72 14.24
N MET A 544 13.35 13.57 13.86
CA MET A 544 13.44 14.37 12.64
C MET A 544 14.61 15.36 12.66
N TYR A 545 14.84 16.03 13.80
CA TYR A 545 16.01 16.92 13.96
C TYR A 545 17.34 16.19 13.83
N LEU A 546 17.37 14.90 14.19
CA LEU A 546 18.53 14.04 14.07
C LEU A 546 18.59 13.31 12.71
N ASP A 547 17.67 13.63 11.80
CA ASP A 547 17.50 13.02 10.47
C ASP A 547 17.32 11.48 10.51
N MET A 548 16.75 10.96 11.59
CA MET A 548 16.36 9.56 11.79
C MET A 548 14.92 9.37 11.27
N LYS A 549 14.77 9.49 9.96
CA LYS A 549 13.45 9.58 9.30
C LYS A 549 12.61 8.32 9.40
N LYS A 550 13.25 7.14 9.35
CA LYS A 550 12.54 5.85 9.45
C LYS A 550 11.95 5.66 10.83
N GLU A 551 12.72 5.96 11.85
CA GLU A 551 12.34 5.88 13.25
C GLU A 551 11.25 6.90 13.58
N ALA A 552 11.40 8.12 13.09
CA ALA A 552 10.38 9.17 13.21
C ALA A 552 9.05 8.74 12.58
N ALA A 553 9.09 8.16 11.37
CA ALA A 553 7.92 7.64 10.69
C ALA A 553 7.23 6.50 11.45
N ALA A 554 8.01 5.62 12.08
CA ALA A 554 7.47 4.51 12.87
C ALA A 554 6.75 5.01 14.13
N GLU A 555 7.35 5.96 14.86
CA GLU A 555 6.71 6.60 16.03
C GLU A 555 5.40 7.32 15.64
N LEU A 556 5.42 8.10 14.56
CA LEU A 556 4.22 8.77 14.05
C LEU A 556 3.14 7.77 13.65
N TRP A 557 3.52 6.68 12.96
CA TRP A 557 2.54 5.69 12.48
C TRP A 557 1.84 4.97 13.62
N SER A 558 2.55 4.78 14.75
CA SER A 558 1.96 4.18 15.95
C SER A 558 0.81 5.00 16.55
N LEU A 559 0.67 6.28 16.18
CA LEU A 559 -0.38 7.17 16.69
C LEU A 559 -1.71 7.06 15.95
N GLN A 560 -1.72 6.55 14.71
CA GLN A 560 -2.93 6.57 13.88
C GLN A 560 -4.16 5.91 14.54
N ASP A 561 -3.94 4.79 15.27
CA ASP A 561 -5.00 4.05 15.93
C ASP A 561 -5.30 4.52 17.36
N ARG A 562 -4.39 5.33 17.94
CA ARG A 562 -4.48 5.85 19.31
C ARG A 562 -5.10 7.24 19.37
N LEU A 563 -4.94 8.03 18.32
CA LEU A 563 -5.57 9.36 18.26
C LEU A 563 -7.08 9.17 18.19
N PRO A 564 -7.84 9.85 19.05
CA PRO A 564 -9.27 9.92 18.86
C PRO A 564 -9.50 10.40 17.42
N ARG A 565 -10.58 9.91 16.77
CA ARG A 565 -10.96 10.31 15.40
C ARG A 565 -11.29 11.81 15.28
N LYS A 566 -10.59 12.64 16.04
CA LYS A 566 -10.60 14.10 15.92
C LYS A 566 -9.87 14.48 14.65
N ARG A 567 -10.62 14.92 13.67
CA ARG A 567 -10.16 15.21 12.30
C ARG A 567 -8.93 16.10 12.27
N GLY A 568 -8.88 17.15 13.11
CA GLY A 568 -7.73 18.05 13.16
C GLY A 568 -6.40 17.37 13.54
N ALA A 569 -6.40 16.40 14.46
CA ALA A 569 -5.18 15.72 14.89
C ALA A 569 -4.63 14.80 13.77
N LEU A 570 -5.51 14.11 13.02
CA LEU A 570 -5.11 13.28 11.88
C LEU A 570 -4.58 14.11 10.70
N ILE A 571 -5.12 15.33 10.48
CA ILE A 571 -4.55 16.27 9.50
C ILE A 571 -3.14 16.69 9.92
N GLY A 572 -2.94 17.02 11.20
CA GLY A 572 -1.62 17.35 11.72
C GLY A 572 -0.61 16.21 11.58
N LEU A 573 -1.06 14.99 11.85
CA LEU A 573 -0.24 13.79 11.65
C LEU A 573 0.12 13.61 10.16
N SER A 574 -0.85 13.76 9.26
CA SER A 574 -0.62 13.73 7.81
C SER A 574 0.38 14.79 7.37
N LYS A 575 0.24 16.04 7.89
CA LYS A 575 1.18 17.12 7.59
C LYS A 575 2.60 16.81 8.07
N THR A 576 2.76 16.23 9.25
CA THR A 576 4.07 15.84 9.78
C THR A 576 4.72 14.75 8.91
N PHE A 577 3.95 13.77 8.44
CA PHE A 577 4.46 12.79 7.45
C PHE A 577 4.87 13.44 6.15
N PHE A 578 4.09 14.41 5.67
CA PHE A 578 4.44 15.16 4.46
C PHE A 578 5.77 15.90 4.61
N GLU A 579 5.98 16.60 5.73
CA GLU A 579 7.22 17.32 6.07
C GLU A 579 8.42 16.35 6.21
N LEU A 580 8.17 15.13 6.70
CA LEU A 580 9.16 14.06 6.77
C LEU A 580 9.58 13.53 5.38
N GLY A 581 8.77 13.80 4.34
CA GLY A 581 8.93 13.25 3.00
C GLY A 581 8.27 11.88 2.81
N ASP A 582 7.49 11.41 3.78
CA ASP A 582 6.70 10.18 3.69
C ASP A 582 5.31 10.49 3.10
N TYR A 583 5.31 10.74 1.81
CA TYR A 583 4.10 11.11 1.06
C TYR A 583 3.04 9.99 1.07
N TYR A 584 3.48 8.74 1.15
CA TYR A 584 2.57 7.60 1.21
C TYR A 584 1.72 7.61 2.47
N ARG A 585 2.36 7.65 3.65
CA ARG A 585 1.63 7.65 4.93
C ARG A 585 0.80 8.92 5.10
N SER A 586 1.33 10.06 4.67
CA SER A 586 0.58 11.31 4.62
C SER A 586 -0.73 11.15 3.84
N LEU A 587 -0.66 10.66 2.59
CA LEU A 587 -1.81 10.51 1.71
C LEU A 587 -2.81 9.44 2.21
N ILE A 588 -2.31 8.32 2.74
CA ILE A 588 -3.17 7.24 3.26
C ILE A 588 -4.06 7.74 4.41
N LEU A 589 -3.54 8.58 5.30
CA LEU A 589 -4.34 9.18 6.38
C LEU A 589 -5.49 10.02 5.81
N ILE A 590 -5.25 10.76 4.74
CA ILE A 590 -6.28 11.54 4.06
C ILE A 590 -7.32 10.63 3.40
N LEU A 591 -6.87 9.65 2.62
CA LEU A 591 -7.77 8.76 1.88
C LEU A 591 -8.68 7.92 2.80
N ARG A 592 -8.18 7.49 3.96
CA ARG A 592 -8.93 6.65 4.90
C ARG A 592 -9.92 7.42 5.76
N ASN A 593 -9.66 8.70 6.04
CA ASN A 593 -10.40 9.43 7.07
C ASN A 593 -11.23 10.60 6.53
N TYR A 594 -10.99 11.02 5.25
CA TYR A 594 -11.58 12.25 4.71
C TYR A 594 -12.16 12.08 3.31
N GLU A 595 -12.54 10.88 2.92
CA GLU A 595 -13.08 10.58 1.57
C GLU A 595 -14.21 11.53 1.15
N PRO A 596 -15.20 11.88 2.02
CA PRO A 596 -16.30 12.79 1.64
C PRO A 596 -15.84 14.19 1.22
N TYR A 597 -14.68 14.64 1.73
CA TYR A 597 -14.11 15.95 1.36
C TYR A 597 -13.45 15.92 -0.02
N LEU A 598 -12.94 14.77 -0.43
CA LEU A 598 -12.24 14.59 -1.71
C LEU A 598 -13.18 14.76 -2.92
N ASP A 599 -14.45 14.48 -2.76
CA ASP A 599 -15.44 14.63 -3.83
C ASP A 599 -15.97 16.06 -3.99
N GLY A 600 -15.65 16.95 -3.03
CA GLY A 600 -16.06 18.33 -3.00
C GLY A 600 -17.48 18.53 -2.48
N ALA A 601 -18.07 17.51 -1.86
CA ALA A 601 -19.39 17.62 -1.23
C ALA A 601 -19.38 18.61 -0.04
N ALA A 602 -18.26 18.69 0.67
CA ALA A 602 -18.05 19.67 1.72
C ALA A 602 -17.55 21.00 1.14
N ARG A 603 -18.34 22.07 1.30
CA ARG A 603 -18.10 23.36 0.64
C ARG A 603 -16.88 24.13 1.15
N GLU A 604 -16.38 23.84 2.34
CA GLU A 604 -15.33 24.60 3.02
C GLU A 604 -14.11 23.71 3.29
N THR A 605 -13.54 23.14 2.21
CA THR A 605 -12.32 22.37 2.33
C THR A 605 -11.10 23.28 2.21
N PRO A 606 -10.23 23.41 3.25
CA PRO A 606 -9.08 24.30 3.22
C PRO A 606 -8.08 23.93 2.11
N GLU A 607 -7.33 24.93 1.63
CA GLU A 607 -6.31 24.74 0.62
C GLU A 607 -5.25 23.72 1.08
N ASP A 608 -4.78 23.80 2.32
CA ASP A 608 -3.81 22.89 2.92
C ASP A 608 -4.24 21.42 2.84
N PHE A 609 -5.55 21.14 2.96
CA PHE A 609 -6.07 19.80 2.79
C PHE A 609 -5.80 19.24 1.39
N TRP A 610 -6.00 20.06 0.36
CA TRP A 610 -5.79 19.66 -1.03
C TRP A 610 -4.32 19.36 -1.31
N LEU A 611 -3.38 20.10 -0.68
CA LEU A 611 -1.96 19.83 -0.81
C LEU A 611 -1.56 18.47 -0.22
N LEU A 612 -2.22 18.04 0.87
CA LEU A 612 -2.02 16.71 1.45
C LEU A 612 -2.72 15.61 0.65
N ALA A 613 -3.89 15.90 0.07
CA ALA A 613 -4.66 14.95 -0.74
C ALA A 613 -4.02 14.70 -2.13
N TYR A 614 -3.29 15.68 -2.65
CA TYR A 614 -2.60 15.64 -3.94
C TYR A 614 -1.15 16.12 -3.78
N PRO A 615 -0.32 15.38 -3.04
CA PRO A 615 1.04 15.81 -2.75
C PRO A 615 1.90 15.87 -4.01
N GLN A 616 2.79 16.86 -4.07
CA GLN A 616 3.88 16.92 -5.04
C GLN A 616 5.08 16.07 -4.57
N GLY A 617 4.83 14.80 -4.27
CA GLY A 617 5.87 13.86 -3.90
C GLY A 617 6.84 13.60 -5.05
N TYR A 618 8.14 13.55 -4.76
CA TYR A 618 9.20 13.36 -5.77
C TYR A 618 9.16 14.36 -6.94
N TRP A 619 8.69 15.60 -6.66
CA TRP A 619 8.34 16.56 -7.70
C TRP A 619 9.50 16.94 -8.60
N ASP A 620 10.72 17.08 -8.07
CA ASP A 620 11.91 17.42 -8.84
C ASP A 620 12.20 16.35 -9.91
N SER A 621 12.11 15.07 -9.55
CA SER A 621 12.26 13.96 -10.50
C SER A 621 11.13 13.93 -11.52
N ILE A 622 9.88 14.14 -11.09
CA ILE A 622 8.71 14.21 -11.98
C ILE A 622 8.89 15.32 -13.00
N VAL A 623 9.23 16.53 -12.59
CA VAL A 623 9.44 17.67 -13.49
C VAL A 623 10.62 17.44 -14.44
N THR A 624 11.74 16.95 -13.91
CA THR A 624 12.96 16.69 -14.69
C THR A 624 12.68 15.71 -15.83
N TYR A 625 12.06 14.57 -15.51
CA TYR A 625 11.81 13.54 -16.53
C TYR A 625 10.61 13.86 -17.43
N SER A 626 9.63 14.61 -16.92
CA SER A 626 8.55 15.14 -17.75
C SER A 626 9.09 16.07 -18.85
N HIS A 627 9.97 16.99 -18.50
CA HIS A 627 10.63 17.87 -19.48
C HIS A 627 11.48 17.06 -20.46
N LYS A 628 12.28 16.11 -19.95
CA LYS A 628 13.17 15.26 -20.77
C LYS A 628 12.41 14.49 -21.85
N TYR A 629 11.19 14.02 -21.55
CA TYR A 629 10.40 13.18 -22.44
C TYR A 629 9.18 13.89 -23.04
N GLY A 630 9.05 15.21 -22.81
CA GLY A 630 7.96 16.02 -23.36
C GLY A 630 6.58 15.66 -22.83
N GLN A 631 6.47 15.38 -21.51
CA GLN A 631 5.22 15.01 -20.85
C GLN A 631 4.74 16.12 -19.91
N ASP A 632 3.42 16.14 -19.65
CA ASP A 632 2.85 17.00 -18.62
C ASP A 632 3.17 16.42 -17.23
N PRO A 633 3.88 17.16 -16.33
CA PRO A 633 4.23 16.66 -15.01
C PRO A 633 3.02 16.34 -14.14
N TYR A 634 1.89 17.01 -14.33
CA TYR A 634 0.66 16.70 -13.60
C TYR A 634 0.04 15.36 -14.03
N PHE A 635 0.19 14.97 -15.30
CA PHE A 635 -0.25 13.66 -15.75
C PHE A 635 0.64 12.54 -15.19
N VAL A 636 1.95 12.75 -15.15
CA VAL A 636 2.90 11.81 -14.53
C VAL A 636 2.59 11.67 -13.04
N ALA A 637 2.39 12.77 -12.30
CA ALA A 637 2.01 12.74 -10.89
C ALA A 637 0.68 12.02 -10.65
N ALA A 638 -0.30 12.18 -11.55
CA ALA A 638 -1.58 11.48 -11.47
C ALA A 638 -1.43 9.96 -11.58
N ILE A 639 -0.52 9.49 -12.44
CA ILE A 639 -0.19 8.06 -12.58
C ILE A 639 0.54 7.57 -11.33
N VAL A 640 1.58 8.26 -10.85
CA VAL A 640 2.30 7.90 -9.60
C VAL A 640 1.33 7.76 -8.43
N ARG A 641 0.39 8.71 -8.30
CA ARG A 641 -0.62 8.69 -7.23
C ARG A 641 -1.54 7.48 -7.32
N GLU A 642 -1.94 7.06 -8.52
CA GLU A 642 -2.82 5.90 -8.68
C GLU A 642 -2.07 4.58 -8.55
N GLU A 643 -0.84 4.49 -9.04
CA GLU A 643 -0.04 3.26 -9.03
C GLU A 643 0.42 2.85 -7.63
N SER A 644 0.93 3.79 -6.85
CA SER A 644 1.57 3.47 -5.56
C SER A 644 1.15 4.36 -4.41
N GLN A 645 0.38 5.43 -4.68
CA GLN A 645 0.15 6.49 -3.68
C GLN A 645 1.47 7.06 -3.14
N PHE A 646 2.49 7.17 -3.99
CA PHE A 646 3.86 7.61 -3.68
C PHE A 646 4.66 6.64 -2.79
N HIS A 647 4.27 5.37 -2.69
CA HIS A 647 4.99 4.36 -1.93
C HIS A 647 6.20 3.83 -2.71
N ALA A 648 7.42 4.22 -2.32
CA ALA A 648 8.65 3.85 -3.02
C ALA A 648 8.91 2.32 -3.00
N GLU A 649 8.53 1.66 -1.91
CA GLU A 649 8.75 0.23 -1.71
C GLU A 649 7.54 -0.62 -2.16
N ALA A 650 6.59 -0.05 -2.92
CA ALA A 650 5.40 -0.76 -3.38
C ALA A 650 5.76 -1.95 -4.27
N LEU A 651 5.18 -3.11 -3.95
CA LEU A 651 5.30 -4.35 -4.70
C LEU A 651 3.90 -4.93 -4.93
N SER A 652 3.49 -5.03 -6.19
CA SER A 652 2.19 -5.62 -6.50
C SER A 652 2.24 -7.16 -6.48
N PRO A 653 1.09 -7.84 -6.35
CA PRO A 653 1.02 -9.30 -6.47
C PRO A 653 1.55 -9.83 -7.81
N ALA A 654 1.49 -9.03 -8.87
CA ALA A 654 2.02 -9.37 -10.18
C ALA A 654 3.54 -9.09 -10.32
N GLY A 655 4.18 -8.51 -9.29
CA GLY A 655 5.61 -8.21 -9.27
C GLY A 655 5.97 -6.81 -9.82
N ALA A 656 5.01 -5.92 -10.06
CA ALA A 656 5.29 -4.53 -10.40
C ALA A 656 5.90 -3.79 -9.20
N ARG A 657 6.83 -2.84 -9.43
CA ARG A 657 7.71 -2.30 -8.38
C ARG A 657 7.76 -0.78 -8.36
N GLY A 658 7.87 -0.25 -7.15
CA GLY A 658 8.18 1.16 -6.87
C GLY A 658 7.05 2.14 -7.19
N VAL A 659 7.36 3.43 -7.15
CA VAL A 659 6.37 4.51 -7.24
C VAL A 659 5.56 4.52 -8.54
N MET A 660 6.09 3.98 -9.62
CA MET A 660 5.43 3.90 -10.94
C MET A 660 4.94 2.49 -11.29
N GLN A 661 5.07 1.52 -10.38
CA GLN A 661 4.66 0.12 -10.57
C GLN A 661 5.13 -0.47 -11.91
N VAL A 662 6.41 -0.29 -12.19
CA VAL A 662 7.00 -0.81 -13.43
C VAL A 662 7.29 -2.30 -13.28
N MET A 663 6.82 -3.10 -14.25
CA MET A 663 7.16 -4.51 -14.31
C MET A 663 8.67 -4.70 -14.57
N PRO A 664 9.35 -5.67 -13.91
CA PRO A 664 10.78 -5.89 -14.08
C PRO A 664 11.23 -6.01 -15.54
N ALA A 665 10.54 -6.82 -16.34
CA ALA A 665 10.85 -6.98 -17.76
C ALA A 665 10.70 -5.68 -18.56
N THR A 666 9.66 -4.89 -18.26
CA THR A 666 9.46 -3.56 -18.87
C THR A 666 10.58 -2.61 -18.47
N GLY A 667 10.98 -2.61 -17.19
CA GLY A 667 12.09 -1.81 -16.71
C GLY A 667 13.42 -2.13 -17.39
N GLU A 668 13.74 -3.41 -17.54
CA GLU A 668 14.93 -3.88 -18.26
C GLU A 668 14.92 -3.45 -19.73
N TRP A 669 13.80 -3.65 -20.43
CA TRP A 669 13.62 -3.24 -21.81
C TRP A 669 13.83 -1.73 -21.98
N ILE A 670 13.21 -0.90 -21.14
CA ILE A 670 13.36 0.56 -21.19
C ILE A 670 14.80 0.96 -20.87
N ALA A 671 15.40 0.39 -19.82
CA ALA A 671 16.78 0.70 -19.41
C ALA A 671 17.78 0.45 -20.53
N GLN A 672 17.59 -0.63 -21.32
CA GLN A 672 18.40 -0.90 -22.52
C GLN A 672 18.24 0.19 -23.59
N ILE A 673 16.99 0.59 -23.88
CA ILE A 673 16.69 1.62 -24.89
C ILE A 673 17.34 2.97 -24.53
N ILE A 674 17.19 3.39 -23.26
CA ILE A 674 17.76 4.67 -22.79
C ILE A 674 19.24 4.57 -22.40
N ARG A 675 19.85 3.39 -22.56
CA ARG A 675 21.26 3.10 -22.24
C ARG A 675 21.61 3.39 -20.77
N MET A 676 20.73 3.03 -19.84
CA MET A 676 20.94 3.21 -18.41
C MET A 676 22.01 2.25 -17.90
N LYS A 677 23.17 2.77 -17.46
CA LYS A 677 24.26 1.96 -16.91
C LYS A 677 23.91 1.41 -15.53
N GLY A 678 24.29 0.15 -15.28
CA GLY A 678 24.16 -0.47 -13.94
C GLY A 678 22.72 -0.64 -13.48
N PHE A 679 21.75 -0.72 -14.39
CA PHE A 679 20.38 -1.06 -14.04
C PHE A 679 20.30 -2.52 -13.57
N ASN A 680 19.53 -2.73 -12.53
CA ASN A 680 19.02 -4.01 -12.08
C ASN A 680 17.60 -3.82 -11.54
N GLN A 681 16.87 -4.91 -11.37
CA GLN A 681 15.46 -4.85 -10.98
C GLN A 681 15.19 -4.22 -9.61
N SER A 682 16.16 -4.22 -8.67
CA SER A 682 16.00 -3.57 -7.37
C SER A 682 16.00 -2.04 -7.47
N LYS A 683 16.57 -1.48 -8.53
CA LYS A 683 16.54 -0.03 -8.81
C LYS A 683 15.14 0.50 -9.12
N LEU A 684 14.18 -0.37 -9.39
CA LEU A 684 12.77 0.04 -9.53
C LEU A 684 12.16 0.53 -8.21
N PHE A 685 12.77 0.22 -7.06
CA PHE A 685 12.39 0.79 -5.76
C PHE A 685 13.06 2.16 -5.48
N ASP A 686 14.08 2.53 -6.26
CA ASP A 686 14.61 3.90 -6.26
C ASP A 686 13.66 4.82 -7.02
N SER A 687 13.09 5.80 -6.32
CA SER A 687 12.03 6.65 -6.88
C SER A 687 12.48 7.43 -8.11
N ASP A 688 13.72 7.92 -8.15
CA ASP A 688 14.25 8.67 -9.29
C ASP A 688 14.36 7.76 -10.54
N THR A 689 14.91 6.57 -10.38
CA THR A 689 14.98 5.57 -11.44
C THR A 689 13.60 5.15 -11.93
N ALA A 690 12.67 4.86 -11.01
CA ALA A 690 11.32 4.43 -11.37
C ALA A 690 10.57 5.53 -12.15
N ILE A 691 10.67 6.80 -11.72
CA ILE A 691 10.04 7.94 -12.40
C ILE A 691 10.66 8.17 -13.78
N ASN A 692 11.99 8.04 -13.92
CA ASN A 692 12.66 8.13 -15.22
C ASN A 692 12.10 7.09 -16.21
N LEU A 693 12.08 5.82 -15.81
CA LEU A 693 11.60 4.71 -16.67
C LEU A 693 10.10 4.82 -16.96
N GLY A 694 9.28 5.08 -15.95
CA GLY A 694 7.83 5.19 -16.10
C GLY A 694 7.42 6.39 -16.95
N THR A 695 8.08 7.54 -16.80
CA THR A 695 7.81 8.72 -17.62
C THR A 695 8.21 8.49 -19.08
N TRP A 696 9.33 7.77 -19.32
CA TRP A 696 9.68 7.33 -20.68
C TRP A 696 8.58 6.42 -21.26
N TYR A 697 8.07 5.48 -20.47
CA TYR A 697 7.00 4.59 -20.92
C TYR A 697 5.71 5.35 -21.26
N ILE A 698 5.33 6.33 -20.44
CA ILE A 698 4.22 7.26 -20.75
C ILE A 698 4.46 7.94 -22.11
N SER A 699 5.66 8.47 -22.35
CA SER A 699 6.01 9.10 -23.64
C SER A 699 5.88 8.13 -24.82
N HIS A 700 6.28 6.87 -24.64
CA HIS A 700 6.11 5.81 -25.64
C HIS A 700 4.64 5.56 -25.96
N LEU A 701 3.80 5.45 -24.91
CA LEU A 701 2.36 5.27 -25.05
C LEU A 701 1.67 6.50 -25.68
N MET A 702 2.08 7.72 -25.30
CA MET A 702 1.58 8.98 -25.90
C MET A 702 1.79 9.00 -27.43
N LYS A 703 2.96 8.55 -27.90
CA LYS A 703 3.21 8.45 -29.36
C LYS A 703 2.30 7.42 -30.00
N ARG A 704 2.09 6.24 -29.36
CA ARG A 704 1.24 5.18 -29.90
C ARG A 704 -0.24 5.59 -29.96
N PHE A 705 -0.74 6.33 -28.98
CA PHE A 705 -2.12 6.75 -28.86
C PHE A 705 -2.36 8.23 -29.17
N LYS A 706 -1.51 8.82 -30.02
CA LYS A 706 -1.68 10.17 -30.60
C LYS A 706 -1.87 11.28 -29.54
N GLY A 707 -1.23 11.12 -28.37
CA GLY A 707 -1.24 12.13 -27.32
C GLY A 707 -2.51 12.13 -26.44
N ASP A 708 -3.35 11.09 -26.50
CA ASP A 708 -4.59 11.06 -25.73
C ASP A 708 -4.37 10.44 -24.34
N PRO A 709 -4.49 11.23 -23.23
CA PRO A 709 -4.27 10.76 -21.88
C PRO A 709 -5.18 9.61 -21.46
N LEU A 710 -6.40 9.53 -21.99
CA LEU A 710 -7.36 8.47 -21.66
C LEU A 710 -6.84 7.10 -22.10
N PHE A 711 -6.43 7.00 -23.38
CA PHE A 711 -5.90 5.73 -23.90
C PHE A 711 -4.55 5.39 -23.33
N VAL A 712 -3.74 6.40 -23.01
CA VAL A 712 -2.46 6.19 -22.32
C VAL A 712 -2.67 5.63 -20.93
N ALA A 713 -3.61 6.17 -20.15
CA ALA A 713 -3.97 5.61 -18.85
C ALA A 713 -4.49 4.18 -18.96
N ALA A 714 -5.38 3.90 -19.92
CA ALA A 714 -5.87 2.54 -20.16
C ALA A 714 -4.73 1.57 -20.55
N ALA A 715 -3.80 2.02 -21.40
CA ALA A 715 -2.69 1.22 -21.89
C ALA A 715 -1.59 1.00 -20.84
N TYR A 716 -1.41 1.94 -19.94
CA TYR A 716 -0.48 1.82 -18.83
C TYR A 716 -0.88 0.66 -17.91
N ASN A 717 -2.19 0.56 -17.61
CA ASN A 717 -2.72 -0.49 -16.73
C ASN A 717 -2.96 -1.82 -17.45
N ALA A 718 -3.65 -1.84 -18.60
CA ALA A 718 -4.05 -3.08 -19.29
C ALA A 718 -3.09 -3.53 -20.39
N GLY A 719 -2.09 -2.75 -20.70
CA GLY A 719 -1.21 -2.96 -21.84
C GLY A 719 -1.76 -2.37 -23.15
N PRO A 720 -0.87 -1.92 -24.04
CA PRO A 720 -1.23 -1.20 -25.24
C PRO A 720 -2.01 -2.04 -26.27
N ASP A 721 -1.80 -3.36 -26.33
CA ASP A 721 -2.47 -4.25 -27.29
C ASP A 721 -3.93 -4.53 -26.92
N ALA A 722 -4.20 -4.60 -25.61
CA ALA A 722 -5.58 -4.70 -25.11
C ALA A 722 -6.40 -3.47 -25.53
N VAL A 723 -5.84 -2.27 -25.34
CA VAL A 723 -6.50 -1.01 -25.72
C VAL A 723 -6.70 -0.93 -27.25
N ALA A 724 -5.69 -1.31 -28.03
CA ALA A 724 -5.82 -1.37 -29.48
C ALA A 724 -6.95 -2.33 -29.93
N THR A 725 -7.05 -3.48 -29.27
CA THR A 725 -8.14 -4.45 -29.52
C THR A 725 -9.52 -3.87 -29.16
N TRP A 726 -9.63 -3.14 -28.06
CA TRP A 726 -10.91 -2.51 -27.68
C TRP A 726 -11.31 -1.43 -28.67
N LEU A 727 -10.36 -0.59 -29.08
CA LEU A 727 -10.58 0.46 -30.07
C LEU A 727 -11.04 -0.13 -31.41
N SER A 728 -10.46 -1.24 -31.87
CA SER A 728 -10.87 -1.87 -33.13
C SER A 728 -12.31 -2.43 -33.11
N LYS A 729 -12.83 -2.72 -31.91
CA LYS A 729 -14.21 -3.20 -31.72
C LYS A 729 -15.22 -2.08 -31.47
N THR A 730 -14.74 -0.87 -31.26
CA THR A 730 -15.58 0.30 -30.94
C THR A 730 -16.16 0.87 -32.23
N GLY A 731 -17.49 1.13 -32.26
CA GLY A 731 -18.17 1.69 -33.42
C GLY A 731 -17.75 3.13 -33.74
N SER A 732 -17.83 3.50 -35.00
CA SER A 732 -17.66 4.90 -35.42
C SER A 732 -18.75 5.76 -34.78
N GLY A 733 -18.34 6.79 -34.01
CA GLY A 733 -19.26 7.69 -33.31
C GLY A 733 -19.41 7.44 -31.81
N THR A 734 -18.76 6.42 -31.27
CA THR A 734 -18.67 6.24 -29.81
C THR A 734 -17.91 7.42 -29.19
N GLU A 735 -18.49 8.00 -28.17
CA GLU A 735 -17.86 9.10 -27.43
C GLU A 735 -16.90 8.57 -26.34
N TRP A 736 -16.00 9.44 -25.86
CA TRP A 736 -14.94 9.07 -24.90
C TRP A 736 -15.46 8.47 -23.60
N ASP A 737 -16.54 9.03 -23.05
CA ASP A 737 -17.18 8.55 -21.84
C ASP A 737 -17.87 7.19 -22.06
N GLU A 738 -18.49 6.99 -23.24
CA GLU A 738 -19.06 5.69 -23.63
C GLU A 738 -17.98 4.62 -23.79
N PHE A 739 -16.81 4.99 -24.36
CA PHE A 739 -15.67 4.08 -24.46
C PHE A 739 -15.17 3.66 -23.08
N VAL A 740 -15.01 4.61 -22.14
CA VAL A 740 -14.55 4.28 -20.78
C VAL A 740 -15.47 3.25 -20.12
N GLU A 741 -16.81 3.44 -20.23
CA GLU A 741 -17.74 2.46 -19.65
C GLU A 741 -17.74 1.10 -20.39
N SER A 742 -17.34 1.08 -21.65
CA SER A 742 -17.26 -0.15 -22.45
C SER A 742 -15.97 -0.95 -22.22
N ILE A 743 -14.97 -0.40 -21.49
CA ILE A 743 -13.74 -1.13 -21.14
C ILE A 743 -14.12 -2.42 -20.41
N PRO A 744 -13.74 -3.60 -20.93
CA PRO A 744 -14.17 -4.89 -20.36
C PRO A 744 -13.63 -5.14 -18.95
N PHE A 745 -12.40 -4.70 -18.68
CA PHE A 745 -11.75 -4.90 -17.40
C PHE A 745 -12.19 -3.82 -16.41
N SER A 746 -12.88 -4.25 -15.33
CA SER A 746 -13.40 -3.33 -14.30
C SER A 746 -12.29 -2.55 -13.62
N GLU A 747 -11.14 -3.20 -13.41
CA GLU A 747 -9.94 -2.57 -12.84
C GLU A 747 -9.46 -1.43 -13.73
N THR A 748 -9.23 -1.69 -15.02
CA THR A 748 -8.76 -0.68 -15.97
C THR A 748 -9.77 0.45 -16.16
N ARG A 749 -11.07 0.12 -16.19
CA ARG A 749 -12.14 1.13 -16.24
C ARG A 749 -12.12 2.07 -15.04
N GLY A 750 -11.93 1.52 -13.84
CA GLY A 750 -11.75 2.29 -12.59
C GLY A 750 -10.46 3.11 -12.60
N TYR A 751 -9.36 2.50 -13.03
CA TYR A 751 -8.05 3.14 -13.13
C TYR A 751 -8.08 4.38 -14.01
N VAL A 752 -8.64 4.26 -15.23
CA VAL A 752 -8.75 5.39 -16.17
C VAL A 752 -9.51 6.56 -15.53
N LYS A 753 -10.66 6.29 -14.89
CA LYS A 753 -11.45 7.34 -14.21
C LYS A 753 -10.66 8.03 -13.11
N LYS A 754 -9.91 7.27 -12.31
CA LYS A 754 -9.11 7.80 -11.22
C LYS A 754 -7.90 8.60 -11.71
N VAL A 755 -7.17 8.10 -12.71
CA VAL A 755 -6.03 8.84 -13.30
C VAL A 755 -6.49 10.17 -13.91
N LEU A 756 -7.57 10.17 -14.68
CA LEU A 756 -8.10 11.39 -15.28
C LEU A 756 -8.61 12.37 -14.22
N ARG A 757 -9.29 11.88 -13.18
CA ARG A 757 -9.65 12.71 -12.01
C ARG A 757 -8.41 13.30 -11.35
N ASN A 758 -7.42 12.48 -11.03
CA ASN A 758 -6.19 12.93 -10.38
C ASN A 758 -5.47 13.99 -11.24
N TYR A 759 -5.41 13.79 -12.54
CA TYR A 759 -4.82 14.74 -13.47
C TYR A 759 -5.54 16.09 -13.46
N ALA A 760 -6.89 16.07 -13.49
CA ALA A 760 -7.68 17.29 -13.38
C ALA A 760 -7.46 18.00 -12.05
N GLU A 761 -7.40 17.25 -10.93
CA GLU A 761 -7.16 17.79 -9.61
C GLU A 761 -5.76 18.41 -9.46
N TYR A 762 -4.72 17.77 -9.96
CA TYR A 762 -3.38 18.39 -9.98
C TYR A 762 -3.38 19.71 -10.76
N LYS A 763 -4.06 19.75 -11.90
CA LYS A 763 -4.21 20.99 -12.67
C LYS A 763 -5.03 22.06 -11.94
N ARG A 764 -6.09 21.66 -11.22
CA ARG A 764 -6.92 22.59 -10.43
C ARG A 764 -6.13 23.19 -9.27
N ILE A 765 -5.39 22.37 -8.54
CA ILE A 765 -4.68 22.78 -7.31
C ILE A 765 -3.42 23.57 -7.63
N TYR A 766 -2.62 23.12 -8.60
CA TYR A 766 -1.29 23.67 -8.89
C TYR A 766 -1.19 24.41 -10.22
N GLY A 767 -2.13 24.18 -11.15
CA GLY A 767 -2.22 24.91 -12.40
C GLY A 767 -2.89 26.26 -12.18
N LYS A 768 -2.49 27.28 -12.92
CA LYS A 768 -3.14 28.61 -12.92
C LYS A 768 -4.51 28.60 -13.64
N THR A 769 -5.18 27.45 -13.71
CA THR A 769 -6.36 27.22 -14.54
C THR A 769 -7.62 27.15 -13.67
N SER A 770 -8.69 27.87 -14.03
CA SER A 770 -10.00 27.84 -13.39
C SER A 770 -10.67 26.46 -13.47
N LEU A 771 -11.80 26.26 -12.76
CA LEU A 771 -12.64 25.03 -12.75
C LEU A 771 -13.05 24.48 -14.14
N THR A 772 -12.68 25.15 -15.23
CA THR A 772 -12.91 24.74 -16.62
C THR A 772 -11.80 23.85 -17.19
N THR A 773 -11.00 23.20 -16.35
CA THR A 773 -9.94 22.30 -16.82
C THR A 773 -10.55 21.08 -17.51
N SER A 774 -10.54 21.11 -18.84
CA SER A 774 -11.07 20.04 -19.69
C SER A 774 -10.26 18.75 -19.50
N LEU A 775 -10.94 17.62 -19.25
CA LEU A 775 -10.38 16.26 -19.36
C LEU A 775 -10.28 15.82 -20.83
N ALA A 776 -10.89 16.60 -21.75
CA ALA A 776 -10.85 16.33 -23.17
C ALA A 776 -9.46 16.59 -23.73
N PRO A 777 -8.99 15.82 -24.72
CA PRO A 777 -7.80 16.12 -25.48
C PRO A 777 -7.99 17.50 -26.15
N THR A 778 -6.88 18.23 -26.33
CA THR A 778 -6.80 19.61 -26.84
C THR A 778 -7.39 19.82 -28.25
N SER A 779 -8.08 18.87 -28.81
CA SER A 779 -8.75 18.95 -30.11
C SER A 779 -10.19 18.42 -30.02
N PRO A 780 -11.20 19.26 -29.94
CA PRO A 780 -12.59 18.85 -30.10
C PRO A 780 -12.82 18.39 -31.55
N GLY A 781 -13.32 17.18 -31.72
CA GLY A 781 -13.91 16.78 -33.00
C GLY A 781 -13.20 15.73 -33.83
N LYS A 782 -12.20 14.96 -33.32
CA LYS A 782 -11.77 13.78 -34.04
C LYS A 782 -12.54 12.55 -33.61
N ASN A 783 -13.44 12.10 -34.49
CA ASN A 783 -14.14 10.82 -34.36
C ASN A 783 -13.14 9.67 -34.09
N MET A 784 -13.45 8.80 -33.12
CA MET A 784 -12.67 7.58 -32.83
C MET A 784 -12.45 6.74 -34.12
N GLY A 785 -13.34 6.80 -35.10
CA GLY A 785 -13.20 6.12 -36.37
C GLY A 785 -11.96 6.49 -37.19
N SER A 786 -11.34 7.66 -36.96
CA SER A 786 -10.06 8.04 -37.60
C SER A 786 -8.84 7.45 -36.92
N MET A 787 -8.94 7.08 -35.61
CA MET A 787 -7.84 6.43 -34.88
C MET A 787 -7.75 4.93 -35.19
N VAL A 788 -8.87 4.27 -35.50
CA VAL A 788 -8.93 2.83 -35.80
C VAL A 788 -8.18 2.47 -37.08
N ARG A 789 -8.10 3.37 -38.05
CA ARG A 789 -7.48 3.07 -39.37
C ARG A 789 -5.95 3.14 -39.37
N ASP A 790 -5.32 3.81 -38.41
CA ASP A 790 -3.89 4.09 -38.44
C ASP A 790 -3.08 3.27 -37.40
N VAL A 791 -3.74 2.39 -36.64
CA VAL A 791 -3.07 1.46 -35.71
C VAL A 791 -2.74 0.18 -36.46
N GLU A 792 -2.03 0.27 -37.61
CA GLU A 792 -1.41 -0.91 -38.21
C GLU A 792 -0.25 -1.39 -37.34
N VAL A 793 -0.39 -2.63 -36.97
CA VAL A 793 0.53 -3.47 -36.25
C VAL A 793 1.89 -3.51 -36.97
N ARG A 794 2.88 -2.82 -36.42
CA ARG A 794 4.27 -3.18 -36.64
C ARG A 794 4.79 -3.73 -35.31
N THR A 795 4.66 -5.04 -35.18
CA THR A 795 5.44 -5.81 -34.23
C THR A 795 6.89 -5.89 -34.72
N PRO A 796 7.91 -5.67 -33.83
CA PRO A 796 9.22 -6.22 -34.10
C PRO A 796 9.30 -7.69 -33.72
#